data_c403cc7b060f780513813011576ca5ff
#
_entry.id   c403cc7b060f780513813011576ca5ff
#
_cell.length_a   1.000
_cell.length_b   1.000
_cell.length_c   1.000
_cell.angle_alpha   90.00
_cell.angle_beta   90.00
_cell.angle_gamma   90.00
#
_symmetry.space_group_name_H-M   'P 1'
#
loop_
_entity.id
_entity.type
_entity.pdbx_description
1 polymer ?
#
loop_
_entity_poly.entity_id
_entity_poly.type
_entity_poly.pdbx_seq_one_letter_code
_entity_poly.pdbx_strand_id
1 'polypeptide(L)'
;MKDRLKEITYRLDSNFFIMVIRHGLTMMIPFVLTGGIANALLNLPVQEYQNIIKDTFWVHLFNVLYVGTFGLFSMAMLIALSCSYSMERNMPVDKTILYVIVSIGAYGVQFYNADGGYHTEMLDVRGCFFAIVTALVSCILMEKLQKIPLLSFQEQTNKMEGITAVAISAVIPASIVILVFACSTQCLLKVFDVSSIYELLSGAMCSLFDYVDSEFLTGLLYTFLLHFMWIFGLHGSHILEPVATTSFLIGRSGDIFSKSFFDTFVVMGGCGTTVCVLIAILLFGRNAWMRKMAELSSFTVIFNLNEILTFGIPIILNPIMVIPFICTPVICYIIAFGATYIGLIPPVTHTVPWTTPVFLSGYIGTGSVSGSLLQLVMIAIGMAVYVPFLRVNEAAQRKNAEEQIHNVIRIIQEKEDLNEGYDLLSKPDQTGQICRMLQLDLKNAIRNKELYLLLQPQVDDKGKCIGGEALLRWKHPFYGMIYPPLIVYLAKESNLLEEMEKLIIDQTVSAIADINKKCGPDFKISMNLTAKSLLWDVEKYIDKAMKEKNVVASQLWLEITEQDVLTKSSIVIEKLNYLKSQGHIMMIDDFGMGHTSILYLQSSSFGVIKLDGSLVKNILDNTTDQQIVSSIVTLADKLGIQIIAEYVENEEQRDKLFELGCKFYQGYLYEKPVPLDEFINYMGNHSL
;
A
#
# COMPACT_ATOMS: atom_id res chain seq x y z
N MET A 1 -13.79 20.92 -9.04
CA MET A 1 -13.07 19.94 -9.90
C MET A 1 -12.18 19.01 -9.08
N LYS A 2 -11.30 19.50 -8.18
CA LYS A 2 -10.44 18.67 -7.32
C LYS A 2 -11.22 17.67 -6.47
N ASP A 3 -12.32 18.05 -5.86
CA ASP A 3 -13.09 17.18 -4.96
C ASP A 3 -13.89 16.12 -5.74
N ARG A 4 -14.41 16.46 -6.92
CA ARG A 4 -15.02 15.46 -7.83
C ARG A 4 -14.00 14.43 -8.32
N LEU A 5 -12.78 14.84 -8.66
CA LEU A 5 -11.72 13.92 -9.08
C LEU A 5 -11.33 12.99 -7.93
N LYS A 6 -11.23 13.47 -6.69
CA LYS A 6 -10.97 12.66 -5.51
C LYS A 6 -12.09 11.63 -5.26
N GLU A 7 -13.35 12.05 -5.38
CA GLU A 7 -14.49 11.14 -5.21
C GLU A 7 -14.52 10.05 -6.30
N ILE A 8 -14.23 10.43 -7.55
CA ILE A 8 -14.12 9.47 -8.66
C ILE A 8 -12.97 8.50 -8.40
N THR A 9 -11.81 8.98 -7.92
CA THR A 9 -10.66 8.12 -7.58
C THR A 9 -11.03 7.12 -6.49
N TYR A 10 -11.69 7.57 -5.43
CA TYR A 10 -12.14 6.70 -4.36
C TYR A 10 -13.09 5.60 -4.86
N ARG A 11 -14.11 5.96 -5.67
CA ARG A 11 -15.05 4.98 -6.26
C ARG A 11 -14.36 4.01 -7.20
N LEU A 12 -13.36 4.44 -7.95
CA LEU A 12 -12.61 3.59 -8.85
C LEU A 12 -11.62 2.70 -8.09
N ASP A 13 -10.95 3.21 -7.07
CA ASP A 13 -10.03 2.43 -6.22
C ASP A 13 -10.75 1.32 -5.45
N SER A 14 -12.04 1.51 -5.14
CA SER A 14 -12.90 0.50 -4.51
C SER A 14 -13.63 -0.41 -5.51
N ASN A 15 -13.48 -0.19 -6.82
CA ASN A 15 -14.12 -1.01 -7.83
C ASN A 15 -13.41 -2.35 -7.99
N PHE A 16 -14.16 -3.43 -7.80
CA PHE A 16 -13.66 -4.80 -7.87
C PHE A 16 -12.86 -5.10 -9.15
N PHE A 17 -13.36 -4.73 -10.32
CA PHE A 17 -12.68 -5.03 -11.59
C PHE A 17 -11.38 -4.24 -11.75
N ILE A 18 -11.36 -3.00 -11.29
CA ILE A 18 -10.16 -2.15 -11.32
C ILE A 18 -9.09 -2.73 -10.39
N MET A 19 -9.48 -3.20 -9.19
CA MET A 19 -8.55 -3.86 -8.27
C MET A 19 -7.98 -5.14 -8.90
N VAL A 20 -8.83 -5.98 -9.49
CA VAL A 20 -8.39 -7.21 -10.17
C VAL A 20 -7.37 -6.92 -11.27
N ILE A 21 -7.64 -5.95 -12.14
CA ILE A 21 -6.72 -5.59 -13.22
C ILE A 21 -5.41 -5.04 -12.65
N ARG A 22 -5.47 -4.13 -11.69
CA ARG A 22 -4.29 -3.50 -11.09
C ARG A 22 -3.39 -4.53 -10.40
N HIS A 23 -3.96 -5.41 -9.57
CA HIS A 23 -3.20 -6.45 -8.88
C HIS A 23 -2.63 -7.48 -9.86
N GLY A 24 -3.40 -7.89 -10.88
CA GLY A 24 -2.92 -8.78 -11.92
C GLY A 24 -1.73 -8.18 -12.69
N LEU A 25 -1.81 -6.89 -13.10
CA LEU A 25 -0.71 -6.19 -13.76
C LEU A 25 0.53 -6.06 -12.84
N THR A 26 0.33 -5.83 -11.54
CA THR A 26 1.44 -5.78 -10.58
C THR A 26 2.15 -7.12 -10.46
N MET A 27 1.43 -8.25 -10.52
CA MET A 27 2.04 -9.58 -10.53
C MET A 27 2.91 -9.84 -11.75
N MET A 28 2.69 -9.11 -12.86
CA MET A 28 3.50 -9.21 -14.07
C MET A 28 4.89 -8.57 -13.97
N ILE A 29 5.15 -7.71 -12.97
CA ILE A 29 6.40 -6.94 -12.85
C ILE A 29 7.67 -7.81 -12.99
N PRO A 30 7.85 -8.94 -12.26
CA PRO A 30 9.06 -9.76 -12.39
C PRO A 30 9.25 -10.32 -13.80
N PHE A 31 8.14 -10.70 -14.44
CA PHE A 31 8.11 -11.26 -15.78
C PHE A 31 8.51 -10.22 -16.82
N VAL A 32 7.91 -9.04 -16.76
CA VAL A 32 8.20 -7.89 -17.63
C VAL A 32 9.62 -7.38 -17.45
N LEU A 33 10.10 -7.32 -16.19
CA LEU A 33 11.46 -6.87 -15.89
C LEU A 33 12.51 -7.77 -16.54
N THR A 34 12.34 -9.08 -16.41
CA THR A 34 13.29 -10.06 -16.99
C THR A 34 13.40 -9.92 -18.50
N GLY A 35 12.26 -9.88 -19.21
CA GLY A 35 12.24 -9.73 -20.66
C GLY A 35 12.65 -8.35 -21.13
N GLY A 36 12.26 -7.30 -20.39
CA GLY A 36 12.61 -5.92 -20.69
C GLY A 36 14.12 -5.67 -20.60
N ILE A 37 14.80 -6.15 -19.56
CA ILE A 37 16.26 -6.07 -19.44
C ILE A 37 16.94 -6.85 -20.58
N ALA A 38 16.46 -8.05 -20.88
CA ALA A 38 17.00 -8.83 -21.98
C ALA A 38 16.87 -8.08 -23.33
N ASN A 39 15.71 -7.47 -23.58
CA ASN A 39 15.48 -6.68 -24.78
C ASN A 39 16.34 -5.41 -24.84
N ALA A 40 16.53 -4.72 -23.73
CA ALA A 40 17.41 -3.55 -23.65
C ALA A 40 18.87 -3.93 -23.95
N LEU A 41 19.34 -5.06 -23.44
CA LEU A 41 20.69 -5.56 -23.69
C LEU A 41 20.86 -6.04 -25.15
N LEU A 42 19.84 -6.63 -25.76
CA LEU A 42 19.86 -7.01 -27.18
C LEU A 42 19.97 -5.81 -28.10
N ASN A 43 19.29 -4.70 -27.78
CA ASN A 43 19.13 -3.54 -28.65
C ASN A 43 19.92 -2.31 -28.17
N LEU A 44 20.98 -2.48 -27.38
CA LEU A 44 21.79 -1.36 -26.91
C LEU A 44 22.41 -0.63 -28.11
N PRO A 45 22.19 0.69 -28.32
CA PRO A 45 22.60 1.40 -29.54
C PRO A 45 24.09 1.84 -29.49
N VAL A 46 24.97 0.88 -29.19
CA VAL A 46 26.42 1.06 -29.17
C VAL A 46 27.02 0.07 -30.16
N GLN A 47 27.55 0.61 -31.27
CA GLN A 47 28.05 -0.22 -32.39
C GLN A 47 29.14 -1.22 -31.98
N GLU A 48 30.05 -0.77 -31.11
CA GLU A 48 31.12 -1.63 -30.59
C GLU A 48 30.55 -2.79 -29.75
N TYR A 49 29.56 -2.52 -28.92
CA TYR A 49 28.85 -3.53 -28.12
C TYR A 49 28.13 -4.53 -29.05
N GLN A 50 27.39 -4.05 -30.03
CA GLN A 50 26.68 -4.91 -31.00
C GLN A 50 27.66 -5.82 -31.76
N ASN A 51 28.81 -5.33 -32.14
CA ASN A 51 29.85 -6.11 -32.79
C ASN A 51 30.45 -7.18 -31.85
N ILE A 52 30.57 -6.89 -30.57
CA ILE A 52 31.12 -7.82 -29.56
C ILE A 52 30.11 -8.94 -29.24
N ILE A 53 28.84 -8.63 -29.09
CA ILE A 53 27.84 -9.63 -28.70
C ILE A 53 27.33 -10.48 -29.84
N LYS A 54 27.46 -9.98 -31.07
CA LYS A 54 27.06 -10.69 -32.31
C LYS A 54 27.64 -12.10 -32.34
N ASP A 55 26.80 -13.08 -32.63
CA ASP A 55 27.16 -14.48 -32.69
C ASP A 55 27.71 -15.12 -31.40
N THR A 56 27.48 -14.48 -30.25
CA THR A 56 27.86 -15.00 -28.91
C THR A 56 26.72 -15.74 -28.24
N PHE A 57 27.06 -16.56 -27.23
CA PHE A 57 26.09 -17.19 -26.33
C PHE A 57 25.12 -16.16 -25.68
N TRP A 58 25.57 -14.94 -25.43
CA TRP A 58 24.77 -13.92 -24.79
C TRP A 58 23.57 -13.46 -25.60
N VAL A 59 23.72 -13.32 -26.95
CA VAL A 59 22.59 -12.98 -27.80
C VAL A 59 21.54 -14.08 -27.77
N HIS A 60 21.97 -15.35 -27.83
CA HIS A 60 21.03 -16.47 -27.72
C HIS A 60 20.33 -16.48 -26.38
N LEU A 61 21.05 -16.26 -25.27
CA LEU A 61 20.47 -16.20 -23.92
C LEU A 61 19.45 -15.07 -23.80
N PHE A 62 19.81 -13.86 -24.23
CA PHE A 62 18.89 -12.72 -24.17
C PHE A 62 17.67 -12.91 -25.06
N ASN A 63 17.83 -13.50 -26.26
CA ASN A 63 16.70 -13.87 -27.12
C ASN A 63 15.78 -14.90 -26.45
N VAL A 64 16.32 -15.94 -25.83
CA VAL A 64 15.52 -16.93 -25.09
C VAL A 64 14.75 -16.28 -23.95
N LEU A 65 15.38 -15.39 -23.19
CA LEU A 65 14.73 -14.66 -22.11
C LEU A 65 13.62 -13.72 -22.64
N TYR A 66 13.87 -13.02 -23.73
CA TYR A 66 12.90 -12.13 -24.38
C TYR A 66 11.70 -12.91 -24.93
N VAL A 67 11.93 -13.94 -25.73
CA VAL A 67 10.87 -14.78 -26.31
C VAL A 67 10.13 -15.56 -25.22
N GLY A 68 10.83 -16.08 -24.23
CA GLY A 68 10.23 -16.81 -23.09
C GLY A 68 9.36 -15.94 -22.19
N THR A 69 9.54 -14.62 -22.22
CA THR A 69 8.73 -13.65 -21.48
C THR A 69 7.75 -12.91 -22.39
N PHE A 70 8.21 -12.01 -23.25
CA PHE A 70 7.31 -11.23 -24.12
C PHE A 70 6.55 -12.06 -25.15
N GLY A 71 7.10 -13.19 -25.61
CA GLY A 71 6.39 -14.11 -26.48
C GLY A 71 5.24 -14.88 -25.82
N LEU A 72 5.17 -14.89 -24.48
CA LEU A 72 4.08 -15.49 -23.68
C LEU A 72 3.35 -14.45 -22.83
N PHE A 73 3.47 -13.18 -23.16
CA PHE A 73 3.03 -12.06 -22.33
C PHE A 73 1.53 -12.09 -22.02
N SER A 74 0.69 -12.29 -23.05
CA SER A 74 -0.76 -12.32 -22.88
C SER A 74 -1.23 -13.53 -22.07
N MET A 75 -0.56 -14.67 -22.22
CA MET A 75 -0.84 -15.87 -21.43
C MET A 75 -0.50 -15.64 -19.94
N ALA A 76 0.66 -15.07 -19.66
CA ALA A 76 1.05 -14.71 -18.30
C ALA A 76 0.08 -13.70 -17.69
N MET A 77 -0.36 -12.70 -18.46
CA MET A 77 -1.37 -11.73 -18.06
C MET A 77 -2.72 -12.38 -17.76
N LEU A 78 -3.20 -13.30 -18.60
CA LEU A 78 -4.42 -14.07 -18.37
C LEU A 78 -4.38 -14.81 -17.04
N ILE A 79 -3.27 -15.50 -16.76
CA ILE A 79 -3.05 -16.24 -15.52
C ILE A 79 -3.04 -15.28 -14.34
N ALA A 80 -2.29 -14.19 -14.41
CA ALA A 80 -2.18 -13.21 -13.33
C ALA A 80 -3.53 -12.56 -12.99
N LEU A 81 -4.33 -12.22 -14.01
CA LEU A 81 -5.68 -11.65 -13.84
C LEU A 81 -6.67 -12.66 -13.26
N SER A 82 -6.63 -13.91 -13.70
CA SER A 82 -7.51 -14.97 -13.18
C SER A 82 -7.16 -15.29 -11.72
N CYS A 83 -5.87 -15.31 -11.36
CA CYS A 83 -5.42 -15.41 -9.97
C CYS A 83 -5.88 -14.22 -9.14
N SER A 84 -5.68 -13.00 -9.65
CA SER A 84 -6.11 -11.76 -8.99
C SER A 84 -7.61 -11.74 -8.74
N TYR A 85 -8.43 -12.15 -9.72
CA TYR A 85 -9.89 -12.28 -9.57
C TYR A 85 -10.25 -13.22 -8.40
N SER A 86 -9.61 -14.38 -8.35
CA SER A 86 -9.87 -15.39 -7.34
C SER A 86 -9.43 -14.93 -5.94
N MET A 87 -8.30 -14.21 -5.85
CA MET A 87 -7.79 -13.62 -4.61
C MET A 87 -8.74 -12.55 -4.07
N GLU A 88 -9.23 -11.64 -4.92
CA GLU A 88 -10.19 -10.59 -4.55
C GLU A 88 -11.57 -11.17 -4.12
N ARG A 89 -11.90 -12.40 -4.55
CA ARG A 89 -13.08 -13.17 -4.13
C ARG A 89 -12.82 -14.05 -2.92
N ASN A 90 -11.61 -14.04 -2.35
CA ASN A 90 -11.21 -14.95 -1.25
C ASN A 90 -11.49 -16.43 -1.56
N MET A 91 -11.24 -16.84 -2.81
CA MET A 91 -11.44 -18.23 -3.21
C MET A 91 -10.29 -19.12 -2.71
N PRO A 92 -10.57 -20.36 -2.31
CA PRO A 92 -9.53 -21.32 -1.96
C PRO A 92 -8.66 -21.68 -3.17
N VAL A 93 -7.43 -22.15 -2.91
CA VAL A 93 -6.39 -22.38 -3.92
C VAL A 93 -6.83 -23.34 -5.03
N ASP A 94 -7.55 -24.40 -4.68
CA ASP A 94 -8.09 -25.40 -5.61
C ASP A 94 -9.06 -24.79 -6.62
N LYS A 95 -9.95 -23.90 -6.17
CA LYS A 95 -10.84 -23.14 -7.06
C LYS A 95 -10.06 -22.13 -7.91
N THR A 96 -9.06 -21.48 -7.35
CA THR A 96 -8.20 -20.55 -8.11
C THR A 96 -7.53 -21.24 -9.28
N ILE A 97 -6.91 -22.41 -9.05
CA ILE A 97 -6.28 -23.20 -10.11
C ILE A 97 -7.30 -23.57 -11.20
N LEU A 98 -8.48 -23.98 -10.80
CA LEU A 98 -9.56 -24.34 -11.73
C LEU A 98 -9.95 -23.16 -12.62
N TYR A 99 -10.16 -21.96 -12.05
CA TYR A 99 -10.52 -20.76 -12.79
C TYR A 99 -9.43 -20.37 -13.81
N VAL A 100 -8.17 -20.50 -13.42
CA VAL A 100 -7.02 -20.27 -14.33
C VAL A 100 -7.05 -21.26 -15.50
N ILE A 101 -7.25 -22.56 -15.24
CA ILE A 101 -7.30 -23.59 -16.29
C ILE A 101 -8.44 -23.32 -17.28
N VAL A 102 -9.63 -22.96 -16.78
CA VAL A 102 -10.79 -22.64 -17.63
C VAL A 102 -10.53 -21.38 -18.45
N SER A 103 -9.90 -20.35 -17.87
CA SER A 103 -9.54 -19.15 -18.59
C SER A 103 -8.53 -19.43 -19.70
N ILE A 104 -7.53 -20.31 -19.48
CA ILE A 104 -6.58 -20.76 -20.50
C ILE A 104 -7.32 -21.48 -21.63
N GLY A 105 -8.27 -22.39 -21.32
CA GLY A 105 -9.08 -23.07 -22.33
C GLY A 105 -9.94 -22.11 -23.15
N ALA A 106 -10.60 -21.16 -22.48
CA ALA A 106 -11.41 -20.13 -23.12
C ALA A 106 -10.57 -19.17 -24.00
N TYR A 107 -9.32 -18.93 -23.64
CA TYR A 107 -8.40 -18.12 -24.42
C TYR A 107 -7.84 -18.92 -25.60
N GLY A 108 -7.48 -20.19 -25.39
CA GLY A 108 -6.93 -21.06 -26.42
C GLY A 108 -7.86 -21.29 -27.62
N VAL A 109 -9.17 -21.36 -27.40
CA VAL A 109 -10.14 -21.53 -28.51
C VAL A 109 -10.25 -20.31 -29.43
N GLN A 110 -9.79 -19.14 -28.99
CA GLN A 110 -9.76 -17.90 -29.77
C GLN A 110 -8.62 -17.83 -30.78
N PHE A 111 -7.64 -18.73 -30.69
CA PHE A 111 -6.51 -18.80 -31.63
C PHE A 111 -6.82 -19.55 -32.93
N TYR A 112 -7.98 -20.20 -33.02
CA TYR A 112 -8.38 -20.95 -34.16
C TYR A 112 -9.03 -20.06 -35.22
N ASN A 113 -8.46 -20.06 -36.41
CA ASN A 113 -8.87 -19.22 -37.53
C ASN A 113 -10.02 -19.78 -38.36
N ALA A 114 -10.62 -18.90 -39.15
CA ALA A 114 -11.58 -19.30 -40.19
C ALA A 114 -11.03 -20.29 -41.20
N ASP A 115 -9.72 -20.19 -41.49
CA ASP A 115 -9.02 -21.03 -42.48
C ASP A 115 -8.52 -22.38 -41.93
N GLY A 116 -8.82 -22.68 -40.64
CA GLY A 116 -8.40 -23.94 -40.02
C GLY A 116 -6.98 -23.92 -39.44
N GLY A 117 -6.31 -22.76 -39.40
CA GLY A 117 -4.99 -22.56 -38.80
C GLY A 117 -5.06 -22.16 -37.31
N TYR A 118 -3.89 -22.19 -36.64
CA TYR A 118 -3.74 -21.80 -35.25
C TYR A 118 -2.74 -20.64 -35.15
N HIS A 119 -3.21 -19.46 -34.76
CA HIS A 119 -2.39 -18.26 -34.67
C HIS A 119 -1.74 -18.09 -33.27
N THR A 120 -0.46 -18.39 -33.18
CA THR A 120 0.31 -18.24 -31.94
C THR A 120 0.69 -16.78 -31.63
N GLU A 121 0.49 -15.86 -32.58
CA GLU A 121 0.80 -14.43 -32.42
C GLU A 121 0.01 -13.75 -31.29
N MET A 122 -1.13 -14.31 -30.94
CA MET A 122 -1.92 -13.82 -29.80
C MET A 122 -1.33 -14.22 -28.43
N LEU A 123 -0.27 -15.03 -28.37
CA LEU A 123 0.41 -15.37 -27.12
C LEU A 123 1.30 -14.23 -26.61
N ASP A 124 1.77 -13.38 -27.51
CA ASP A 124 2.61 -12.24 -27.18
C ASP A 124 1.79 -11.01 -26.73
N VAL A 125 2.40 -9.85 -26.72
CA VAL A 125 1.79 -8.57 -26.27
C VAL A 125 0.55 -8.19 -27.11
N ARG A 126 0.45 -8.66 -28.37
CA ARG A 126 -0.70 -8.41 -29.27
C ARG A 126 -2.01 -8.98 -28.74
N GLY A 127 -1.94 -10.09 -28.00
CA GLY A 127 -3.11 -10.74 -27.39
C GLY A 127 -3.60 -10.14 -26.07
N CYS A 128 -2.94 -9.12 -25.52
CA CYS A 128 -3.24 -8.58 -24.18
C CYS A 128 -4.71 -8.17 -24.01
N PHE A 129 -5.32 -7.51 -24.99
CA PHE A 129 -6.72 -7.11 -24.92
C PHE A 129 -7.64 -8.32 -24.70
N PHE A 130 -7.47 -9.34 -25.53
CA PHE A 130 -8.27 -10.55 -25.46
C PHE A 130 -7.99 -11.35 -24.19
N ALA A 131 -6.75 -11.35 -23.71
CA ALA A 131 -6.38 -11.97 -22.45
C ALA A 131 -7.11 -11.31 -21.25
N ILE A 132 -7.15 -9.97 -21.18
CA ILE A 132 -7.88 -9.24 -20.14
C ILE A 132 -9.37 -9.55 -20.17
N VAL A 133 -9.99 -9.44 -21.36
CA VAL A 133 -11.42 -9.69 -21.52
C VAL A 133 -11.74 -11.14 -21.19
N THR A 134 -10.93 -12.09 -21.69
CA THR A 134 -11.17 -13.52 -21.44
C THR A 134 -11.00 -13.87 -19.97
N ALA A 135 -9.98 -13.38 -19.29
CA ALA A 135 -9.76 -13.63 -17.88
C ALA A 135 -10.97 -13.16 -17.03
N LEU A 136 -11.41 -11.92 -17.25
CA LEU A 136 -12.52 -11.36 -16.48
C LEU A 136 -13.85 -12.06 -16.80
N VAL A 137 -14.18 -12.21 -18.08
CA VAL A 137 -15.48 -12.78 -18.50
C VAL A 137 -15.56 -14.27 -18.15
N SER A 138 -14.49 -15.06 -18.36
CA SER A 138 -14.48 -16.48 -18.00
C SER A 138 -14.64 -16.69 -16.49
N CYS A 139 -13.96 -15.91 -15.67
CA CYS A 139 -14.11 -15.98 -14.21
C CYS A 139 -15.52 -15.59 -13.75
N ILE A 140 -16.11 -14.53 -14.30
CA ILE A 140 -17.49 -14.12 -14.00
C ILE A 140 -18.50 -15.21 -14.40
N LEU A 141 -18.36 -15.77 -15.59
CA LEU A 141 -19.24 -16.82 -16.08
C LEU A 141 -19.10 -18.08 -15.21
N MET A 142 -17.89 -18.49 -14.88
CA MET A 142 -17.64 -19.61 -13.97
C MET A 142 -18.31 -19.39 -12.61
N GLU A 143 -18.13 -18.22 -11.99
CA GLU A 143 -18.75 -17.90 -10.70
C GLU A 143 -20.29 -17.97 -10.76
N LYS A 144 -20.88 -17.46 -11.85
CA LYS A 144 -22.35 -17.50 -12.02
C LYS A 144 -22.86 -18.90 -12.28
N LEU A 145 -22.21 -19.66 -13.16
CA LEU A 145 -22.66 -21.00 -13.54
C LEU A 145 -22.51 -22.02 -12.40
N GLN A 146 -21.45 -21.91 -11.60
CA GLN A 146 -21.26 -22.77 -10.43
C GLN A 146 -22.32 -22.54 -9.33
N LYS A 147 -22.96 -21.38 -9.29
CA LYS A 147 -24.08 -21.10 -8.36
C LYS A 147 -25.37 -21.80 -8.76
N ILE A 148 -25.46 -22.39 -9.96
CA ILE A 148 -26.61 -23.12 -10.43
C ILE A 148 -26.49 -24.60 -10.02
N PRO A 149 -27.30 -25.10 -9.06
CA PRO A 149 -27.14 -26.44 -8.48
C PRO A 149 -27.18 -27.58 -9.51
N LEU A 150 -27.97 -27.43 -10.56
CA LEU A 150 -28.09 -28.43 -11.64
C LEU A 150 -26.78 -28.57 -12.44
N LEU A 151 -26.07 -27.44 -12.70
CA LEU A 151 -24.85 -27.41 -13.50
C LEU A 151 -23.62 -27.83 -12.68
N SER A 152 -23.65 -27.62 -11.35
CA SER A 152 -22.53 -27.92 -10.46
C SER A 152 -22.65 -29.30 -9.78
N PHE A 153 -23.63 -30.11 -10.11
CA PHE A 153 -23.88 -31.42 -9.48
C PHE A 153 -23.85 -31.36 -7.93
N GLN A 154 -24.43 -30.31 -7.35
CA GLN A 154 -24.27 -29.96 -5.94
C GLN A 154 -24.67 -31.09 -4.98
N GLU A 155 -25.70 -31.87 -5.29
CA GLU A 155 -26.12 -33.01 -4.47
C GLU A 155 -25.09 -34.14 -4.44
N GLN A 156 -24.41 -34.39 -5.57
CA GLN A 156 -23.39 -35.44 -5.69
C GLN A 156 -22.05 -34.98 -5.08
N THR A 157 -21.66 -33.73 -5.34
CA THR A 157 -20.40 -33.19 -4.88
C THR A 157 -20.33 -32.92 -3.37
N ASN A 158 -21.49 -32.64 -2.72
CA ASN A 158 -21.57 -32.50 -1.26
C ASN A 158 -21.24 -33.79 -0.49
N LYS A 159 -21.24 -34.94 -1.19
CA LYS A 159 -20.87 -36.26 -0.62
C LYS A 159 -19.41 -36.64 -0.90
N MET A 160 -18.67 -35.76 -1.62
CA MET A 160 -17.29 -35.98 -1.98
C MET A 160 -16.40 -35.00 -1.22
N GLU A 161 -15.17 -35.39 -0.94
CA GLU A 161 -14.20 -34.55 -0.25
C GLU A 161 -13.09 -34.07 -1.19
N GLY A 162 -12.56 -32.86 -0.91
CA GLY A 162 -11.34 -32.32 -1.50
C GLY A 162 -11.44 -31.91 -2.96
N ILE A 163 -10.30 -31.97 -3.66
CA ILE A 163 -10.07 -31.47 -5.02
C ILE A 163 -11.01 -32.14 -6.05
N THR A 164 -11.35 -33.42 -5.84
CA THR A 164 -12.22 -34.18 -6.74
C THR A 164 -13.63 -33.57 -6.80
N ALA A 165 -14.18 -33.15 -5.67
CA ALA A 165 -15.50 -32.50 -5.62
C ALA A 165 -15.49 -31.16 -6.40
N VAL A 166 -14.42 -30.37 -6.23
CA VAL A 166 -14.25 -29.10 -6.95
C VAL A 166 -14.14 -29.33 -8.46
N ALA A 167 -13.35 -30.31 -8.90
CA ALA A 167 -13.17 -30.63 -10.31
C ALA A 167 -14.49 -31.10 -10.97
N ILE A 168 -15.23 -32.03 -10.33
CA ILE A 168 -16.49 -32.56 -10.86
C ILE A 168 -17.57 -31.45 -10.92
N SER A 169 -17.64 -30.61 -9.90
CA SER A 169 -18.59 -29.48 -9.87
C SER A 169 -18.40 -28.48 -11.00
N ALA A 170 -17.21 -28.45 -11.59
CA ALA A 170 -16.82 -27.51 -12.60
C ALA A 170 -16.94 -28.05 -14.05
N VAL A 171 -17.17 -29.34 -14.26
CA VAL A 171 -17.14 -29.94 -15.62
C VAL A 171 -18.12 -29.25 -16.56
N ILE A 172 -19.39 -29.14 -16.20
CA ILE A 172 -20.39 -28.49 -17.06
C ILE A 172 -20.18 -26.99 -17.15
N PRO A 173 -19.98 -26.24 -16.04
CA PRO A 173 -19.66 -24.80 -16.11
C PRO A 173 -18.46 -24.49 -16.99
N ALA A 174 -17.37 -25.21 -16.86
CA ALA A 174 -16.14 -25.02 -17.65
C ALA A 174 -16.39 -25.27 -19.14
N SER A 175 -17.09 -26.38 -19.46
CA SER A 175 -17.44 -26.70 -20.86
C SER A 175 -18.31 -25.61 -21.49
N ILE A 176 -19.28 -25.08 -20.76
CA ILE A 176 -20.14 -23.98 -21.25
C ILE A 176 -19.30 -22.73 -21.49
N VAL A 177 -18.42 -22.35 -20.55
CA VAL A 177 -17.57 -21.15 -20.70
C VAL A 177 -16.69 -21.28 -21.97
N ILE A 178 -15.99 -22.39 -22.12
CA ILE A 178 -15.12 -22.61 -23.29
C ILE A 178 -15.94 -22.60 -24.59
N LEU A 179 -17.11 -23.24 -24.60
CA LEU A 179 -18.01 -23.25 -25.75
C LEU A 179 -18.53 -21.86 -26.11
N VAL A 180 -18.88 -21.03 -25.12
CA VAL A 180 -19.33 -19.64 -25.34
C VAL A 180 -18.22 -18.84 -26.05
N PHE A 181 -16.96 -18.95 -25.59
CA PHE A 181 -15.86 -18.28 -26.26
C PHE A 181 -15.58 -18.82 -27.66
N ALA A 182 -15.63 -20.13 -27.85
CA ALA A 182 -15.47 -20.73 -29.18
C ALA A 182 -16.57 -20.25 -30.16
N CYS A 183 -17.83 -20.32 -29.76
CA CYS A 183 -18.96 -19.89 -30.59
C CYS A 183 -18.92 -18.38 -30.87
N SER A 184 -18.66 -17.56 -29.86
CA SER A 184 -18.57 -16.11 -30.07
C SER A 184 -17.42 -15.72 -31.00
N THR A 185 -16.26 -16.35 -30.88
CA THR A 185 -15.13 -16.15 -31.78
C THR A 185 -15.49 -16.51 -33.22
N GLN A 186 -15.97 -17.71 -33.45
CA GLN A 186 -16.33 -18.15 -34.81
C GLN A 186 -17.45 -17.31 -35.42
N CYS A 187 -18.39 -16.86 -34.61
CA CYS A 187 -19.45 -15.96 -35.07
C CYS A 187 -18.86 -14.60 -35.52
N LEU A 188 -17.96 -14.01 -34.72
CA LEU A 188 -17.31 -12.73 -35.04
C LEU A 188 -16.48 -12.84 -36.32
N LEU A 189 -15.65 -13.89 -36.46
CA LEU A 189 -14.83 -14.10 -37.68
C LEU A 189 -15.68 -14.19 -38.92
N LYS A 190 -16.81 -14.91 -38.83
CA LYS A 190 -17.73 -15.09 -39.96
C LYS A 190 -18.54 -13.84 -40.30
N VAL A 191 -18.98 -13.08 -39.29
CA VAL A 191 -19.79 -11.84 -39.48
C VAL A 191 -18.96 -10.73 -40.10
N PHE A 192 -17.69 -10.59 -39.71
CA PHE A 192 -16.81 -9.52 -40.17
C PHE A 192 -15.89 -9.96 -41.31
N ASP A 193 -15.97 -11.22 -41.74
CA ASP A 193 -15.18 -11.80 -42.84
C ASP A 193 -13.68 -11.57 -42.64
N VAL A 194 -13.16 -11.85 -41.45
CA VAL A 194 -11.77 -11.71 -41.05
C VAL A 194 -11.16 -13.05 -40.68
N SER A 195 -9.85 -13.20 -40.86
CA SER A 195 -9.15 -14.46 -40.56
C SER A 195 -8.90 -14.66 -39.07
N SER A 196 -8.71 -13.58 -38.30
CA SER A 196 -8.43 -13.65 -36.88
C SER A 196 -9.09 -12.51 -36.09
N ILE A 197 -9.29 -12.72 -34.78
CA ILE A 197 -9.80 -11.66 -33.89
C ILE A 197 -8.83 -10.48 -33.80
N TYR A 198 -7.53 -10.72 -33.89
CA TYR A 198 -6.53 -9.68 -33.92
C TYR A 198 -6.69 -8.79 -35.17
N GLU A 199 -6.92 -9.38 -36.32
CA GLU A 199 -7.19 -8.66 -37.58
C GLU A 199 -8.46 -7.79 -37.45
N LEU A 200 -9.51 -8.29 -36.79
CA LEU A 200 -10.71 -7.51 -36.51
C LEU A 200 -10.39 -6.24 -35.69
N LEU A 201 -9.61 -6.36 -34.61
CA LEU A 201 -9.26 -5.24 -33.76
C LEU A 201 -8.34 -4.25 -34.49
N SER A 202 -7.29 -4.75 -35.13
CA SER A 202 -6.33 -3.89 -35.85
C SER A 202 -6.96 -3.20 -37.05
N GLY A 203 -7.82 -3.90 -37.80
CA GLY A 203 -8.58 -3.32 -38.93
C GLY A 203 -9.53 -2.21 -38.47
N ALA A 204 -10.26 -2.44 -37.37
CA ALA A 204 -11.10 -1.39 -36.77
C ALA A 204 -10.30 -0.15 -36.33
N MET A 205 -9.08 -0.35 -35.81
CA MET A 205 -8.21 0.78 -35.47
C MET A 205 -7.65 1.49 -36.70
N CYS A 206 -7.21 0.74 -37.74
CA CYS A 206 -6.72 1.32 -38.96
C CYS A 206 -7.77 2.17 -39.66
N SER A 207 -9.03 1.73 -39.70
CA SER A 207 -10.10 2.47 -40.37
C SER A 207 -10.38 3.85 -39.75
N LEU A 208 -9.99 4.10 -38.50
CA LEU A 208 -10.08 5.43 -37.89
C LEU A 208 -9.13 6.45 -38.55
N PHE A 209 -8.04 5.98 -39.16
CA PHE A 209 -7.04 6.81 -39.80
C PHE A 209 -7.37 7.12 -41.27
N ASP A 210 -8.23 6.31 -41.92
CA ASP A 210 -8.65 6.50 -43.29
C ASP A 210 -9.41 7.81 -43.56
N TYR A 211 -9.93 8.40 -42.49
CA TYR A 211 -10.69 9.67 -42.52
C TYR A 211 -9.85 10.91 -42.20
N VAL A 212 -8.52 10.75 -42.01
CA VAL A 212 -7.65 11.86 -41.58
C VAL A 212 -6.57 12.12 -42.66
N ASP A 213 -6.77 13.19 -43.43
CA ASP A 213 -5.87 13.57 -44.54
C ASP A 213 -4.63 14.38 -44.07
N SER A 214 -4.64 14.94 -42.88
CA SER A 214 -3.55 15.80 -42.38
C SER A 214 -2.52 14.99 -41.60
N GLU A 215 -1.26 15.03 -42.00
CA GLU A 215 -0.12 14.41 -41.33
C GLU A 215 -0.07 14.79 -39.83
N PHE A 216 -0.27 16.07 -39.52
CA PHE A 216 -0.31 16.55 -38.13
C PHE A 216 -1.46 15.91 -37.34
N LEU A 217 -2.67 15.85 -37.90
CA LEU A 217 -3.83 15.26 -37.23
C LEU A 217 -3.68 13.74 -37.08
N THR A 218 -3.09 13.09 -38.08
CA THR A 218 -2.82 11.64 -38.03
C THR A 218 -1.85 11.27 -36.91
N GLY A 219 -0.74 12.00 -36.78
CA GLY A 219 0.20 11.81 -35.67
C GLY A 219 -0.38 12.18 -34.32
N LEU A 220 -1.24 13.20 -34.27
CA LEU A 220 -1.97 13.57 -33.05
C LEU A 220 -2.94 12.47 -32.60
N LEU A 221 -3.72 11.93 -33.54
CA LEU A 221 -4.66 10.83 -33.31
C LEU A 221 -3.94 9.57 -32.87
N TYR A 222 -2.83 9.23 -33.56
CA TYR A 222 -1.98 8.10 -33.18
C TYR A 222 -1.44 8.24 -31.74
N THR A 223 -0.90 9.40 -31.42
CA THR A 223 -0.39 9.72 -30.07
C THR A 223 -1.48 9.59 -29.02
N PHE A 224 -2.66 10.14 -29.28
CA PHE A 224 -3.78 10.09 -28.34
C PHE A 224 -4.29 8.65 -28.14
N LEU A 225 -4.60 7.94 -29.23
CA LEU A 225 -5.15 6.57 -29.15
C LEU A 225 -4.19 5.60 -28.46
N LEU A 226 -2.89 5.68 -28.78
CA LEU A 226 -1.88 4.83 -28.17
C LEU A 226 -1.87 4.99 -26.63
N HIS A 227 -1.85 6.23 -26.12
CA HIS A 227 -1.83 6.50 -24.70
C HIS A 227 -3.19 6.27 -24.04
N PHE A 228 -4.28 6.46 -24.76
CA PHE A 228 -5.62 6.13 -24.31
C PHE A 228 -5.78 4.62 -24.05
N MET A 229 -5.25 3.76 -24.93
CA MET A 229 -5.27 2.30 -24.75
C MET A 229 -4.49 1.89 -23.51
N TRP A 230 -3.36 2.52 -23.23
CA TRP A 230 -2.57 2.26 -22.04
C TRP A 230 -3.31 2.49 -20.72
N ILE A 231 -4.35 3.33 -20.70
CA ILE A 231 -5.20 3.52 -19.50
C ILE A 231 -5.80 2.19 -19.02
N PHE A 232 -6.16 1.33 -19.97
CA PHE A 232 -6.75 0.03 -19.72
C PHE A 232 -5.73 -1.10 -19.58
N GLY A 233 -4.43 -0.78 -19.55
CA GLY A 233 -3.35 -1.77 -19.54
C GLY A 233 -3.11 -2.43 -20.91
N LEU A 234 -3.69 -1.85 -21.96
CA LEU A 234 -3.52 -2.33 -23.33
C LEU A 234 -2.24 -1.73 -23.95
N HIS A 235 -1.41 -2.56 -24.51
CA HIS A 235 -0.16 -2.11 -25.14
C HIS A 235 -0.44 -1.48 -26.51
N GLY A 236 -0.83 -0.19 -26.50
CA GLY A 236 -1.33 0.54 -27.68
C GLY A 236 -0.37 0.50 -28.88
N SER A 237 0.95 0.48 -28.65
CA SER A 237 1.95 0.41 -29.73
C SER A 237 1.84 -0.86 -30.59
N HIS A 238 1.49 -2.01 -30.00
CA HIS A 238 1.31 -3.24 -30.74
C HIS A 238 -0.04 -3.35 -31.44
N ILE A 239 -1.10 -2.79 -30.85
CA ILE A 239 -2.43 -2.74 -31.49
C ILE A 239 -2.41 -1.80 -32.71
N LEU A 240 -1.69 -0.68 -32.61
CA LEU A 240 -1.54 0.30 -33.69
C LEU A 240 -0.31 0.06 -34.58
N GLU A 241 0.41 -1.05 -34.41
CA GLU A 241 1.57 -1.41 -35.25
C GLU A 241 1.24 -1.47 -36.74
N PRO A 242 0.10 -2.05 -37.19
CA PRO A 242 -0.28 -2.01 -38.60
C PRO A 242 -0.42 -0.57 -39.13
N VAL A 243 -0.96 0.35 -38.34
CA VAL A 243 -1.03 1.78 -38.74
C VAL A 243 0.36 2.38 -38.87
N ALA A 244 1.25 2.08 -37.94
CA ALA A 244 2.62 2.59 -37.95
C ALA A 244 3.43 2.08 -39.17
N THR A 245 3.22 0.82 -39.54
CA THR A 245 3.94 0.17 -40.67
C THR A 245 3.38 0.53 -42.04
N THR A 246 2.08 0.86 -42.15
CA THR A 246 1.47 1.22 -43.43
C THR A 246 1.49 2.72 -43.69
N SER A 247 1.24 3.54 -42.67
CA SER A 247 1.02 4.99 -42.82
C SER A 247 2.26 5.84 -42.50
N PHE A 248 3.24 5.33 -41.74
CA PHE A 248 4.35 6.14 -41.17
C PHE A 248 5.73 5.60 -41.51
N LEU A 249 5.92 5.00 -42.69
CA LEU A 249 7.23 4.51 -43.11
C LEU A 249 8.23 5.67 -43.22
N ILE A 250 9.42 5.49 -42.66
CA ILE A 250 10.57 6.37 -42.88
C ILE A 250 10.87 6.43 -44.38
N GLY A 251 10.88 7.65 -44.96
CA GLY A 251 11.37 7.85 -46.32
C GLY A 251 10.36 8.34 -47.33
N ARG A 252 9.13 8.67 -46.97
CA ARG A 252 8.36 9.58 -47.80
C ARG A 252 9.03 10.95 -47.74
N SER A 253 9.66 11.36 -48.81
CA SER A 253 10.41 12.61 -48.89
C SER A 253 9.48 13.79 -48.55
N GLY A 254 9.67 14.39 -47.38
CA GLY A 254 8.96 15.57 -46.94
C GLY A 254 8.12 15.42 -45.68
N ASP A 255 7.81 14.21 -45.23
CA ASP A 255 6.99 14.00 -44.01
C ASP A 255 7.81 14.24 -42.72
N ILE A 256 7.25 14.93 -41.75
CA ILE A 256 7.81 15.20 -40.43
C ILE A 256 7.55 14.01 -39.48
N PHE A 257 6.30 13.50 -39.51
CA PHE A 257 5.88 12.45 -38.63
C PHE A 257 6.25 11.07 -39.15
N SER A 258 7.00 10.34 -38.36
CA SER A 258 7.37 8.94 -38.63
C SER A 258 7.38 8.16 -37.33
N LYS A 259 7.46 6.80 -37.40
CA LYS A 259 7.59 5.99 -36.18
C LYS A 259 8.85 6.38 -35.39
N SER A 260 9.97 6.68 -36.07
CA SER A 260 11.19 7.13 -35.38
C SER A 260 11.05 8.52 -34.78
N PHE A 261 10.29 9.44 -35.40
CA PHE A 261 9.95 10.72 -34.77
C PHE A 261 9.16 10.51 -33.49
N PHE A 262 8.14 9.64 -33.53
CA PHE A 262 7.31 9.31 -32.38
C PHE A 262 8.16 8.70 -31.24
N ASP A 263 8.98 7.70 -31.53
CA ASP A 263 9.85 7.04 -30.56
C ASP A 263 10.89 7.98 -29.97
N THR A 264 11.38 8.96 -30.75
CA THR A 264 12.38 9.93 -30.30
C THR A 264 11.79 11.01 -29.39
N PHE A 265 10.64 11.59 -29.77
CA PHE A 265 10.16 12.81 -29.11
C PHE A 265 8.91 12.62 -28.25
N VAL A 266 8.11 11.58 -28.51
CA VAL A 266 6.83 11.42 -27.81
C VAL A 266 6.91 10.45 -26.65
N VAL A 267 7.55 9.29 -26.85
CA VAL A 267 7.61 8.22 -25.83
C VAL A 267 8.92 8.21 -25.04
N MET A 268 9.43 9.36 -24.68
CA MET A 268 10.62 9.50 -23.86
C MET A 268 10.44 8.83 -22.49
N GLY A 269 11.26 7.81 -22.22
CA GLY A 269 11.13 6.99 -21.01
C GLY A 269 10.03 5.93 -21.11
N GLY A 270 9.40 5.76 -22.29
CA GLY A 270 8.26 4.89 -22.55
C GLY A 270 6.94 5.64 -22.66
N CYS A 271 5.83 4.90 -22.84
CA CYS A 271 4.50 5.48 -22.99
C CYS A 271 4.13 6.39 -21.82
N GLY A 272 3.41 7.50 -22.09
CA GLY A 272 3.12 8.53 -21.10
C GLY A 272 4.27 9.53 -20.91
N THR A 273 5.33 9.45 -21.72
CA THR A 273 6.56 10.27 -21.55
C THR A 273 7.08 10.13 -20.12
N THR A 274 7.19 8.87 -19.67
CA THR A 274 7.36 8.50 -18.27
C THR A 274 8.67 8.97 -17.63
N VAL A 275 9.67 9.35 -18.41
CA VAL A 275 10.85 10.05 -17.86
C VAL A 275 10.46 11.34 -17.11
N CYS A 276 9.41 12.04 -17.59
CA CYS A 276 8.93 13.26 -16.93
C CYS A 276 8.29 12.98 -15.56
N VAL A 277 7.47 11.93 -15.45
CA VAL A 277 6.88 11.54 -14.16
C VAL A 277 7.90 10.93 -13.23
N LEU A 278 8.86 10.16 -13.74
CA LEU A 278 9.99 9.63 -12.96
C LEU A 278 10.75 10.77 -12.25
N ILE A 279 11.21 11.76 -13.02
CA ILE A 279 11.95 12.90 -12.48
C ILE A 279 11.06 13.74 -11.56
N ALA A 280 9.77 13.93 -11.91
CA ALA A 280 8.82 14.64 -11.05
C ALA A 280 8.66 13.96 -9.68
N ILE A 281 8.58 12.62 -9.63
CA ILE A 281 8.49 11.86 -8.37
C ILE A 281 9.80 11.97 -7.58
N LEU A 282 10.95 11.82 -8.21
CA LEU A 282 12.25 11.87 -7.54
C LEU A 282 12.53 13.26 -6.92
N LEU A 283 12.14 14.34 -7.61
CA LEU A 283 12.40 15.72 -7.16
C LEU A 283 11.29 16.26 -6.24
N PHE A 284 10.04 15.97 -6.51
CA PHE A 284 8.89 16.62 -5.87
C PHE A 284 7.97 15.65 -5.12
N GLY A 285 8.13 14.33 -5.27
CA GLY A 285 7.33 13.32 -4.60
C GLY A 285 7.56 13.32 -3.09
N ARG A 286 6.48 13.25 -2.31
CA ARG A 286 6.50 13.23 -0.84
C ARG A 286 6.26 11.83 -0.28
N ASN A 287 5.65 10.95 -1.08
CA ASN A 287 5.38 9.57 -0.70
C ASN A 287 6.67 8.74 -0.83
N ALA A 288 7.18 8.23 0.29
CA ALA A 288 8.43 7.45 0.34
C ALA A 288 8.36 6.19 -0.52
N TRP A 289 7.21 5.50 -0.53
CA TRP A 289 7.01 4.32 -1.37
C TRP A 289 7.06 4.65 -2.87
N MET A 290 6.38 5.72 -3.31
CA MET A 290 6.45 6.17 -4.71
C MET A 290 7.87 6.54 -5.13
N ARG A 291 8.63 7.21 -4.25
CA ARG A 291 10.04 7.54 -4.51
C ARG A 291 10.89 6.29 -4.63
N LYS A 292 10.67 5.30 -3.76
CA LYS A 292 11.41 4.03 -3.81
C LYS A 292 11.12 3.27 -5.10
N MET A 293 9.85 3.24 -5.53
CA MET A 293 9.47 2.65 -6.82
C MET A 293 10.09 3.40 -8.00
N ALA A 294 10.15 4.73 -7.95
CA ALA A 294 10.81 5.55 -8.96
C ALA A 294 12.33 5.28 -9.01
N GLU A 295 13.00 5.15 -7.87
CA GLU A 295 14.41 4.75 -7.80
C GLU A 295 14.65 3.40 -8.47
N LEU A 296 13.84 2.39 -8.15
CA LEU A 296 13.93 1.05 -8.74
C LEU A 296 13.65 1.04 -10.25
N SER A 297 12.76 1.92 -10.72
CA SER A 297 12.39 2.04 -12.13
C SER A 297 13.37 2.89 -12.94
N SER A 298 14.28 3.63 -12.29
CA SER A 298 15.14 4.61 -12.98
C SER A 298 15.97 3.98 -14.10
N PHE A 299 16.56 2.81 -13.84
CA PHE A 299 17.36 2.11 -14.83
C PHE A 299 16.52 1.71 -16.06
N THR A 300 15.35 1.14 -15.85
CA THR A 300 14.51 0.64 -16.96
C THR A 300 13.88 1.78 -17.76
N VAL A 301 13.46 2.87 -17.10
CA VAL A 301 12.89 4.05 -17.77
C VAL A 301 13.93 4.76 -18.66
N ILE A 302 15.21 4.75 -18.31
CA ILE A 302 16.28 5.27 -19.20
C ILE A 302 16.27 4.56 -20.54
N PHE A 303 15.95 3.25 -20.57
CA PHE A 303 15.83 2.44 -21.78
C PHE A 303 14.39 2.37 -22.32
N ASN A 304 13.54 3.30 -21.94
CA ASN A 304 12.13 3.41 -22.34
C ASN A 304 11.24 2.23 -21.91
N LEU A 305 11.68 1.45 -20.90
CA LEU A 305 10.93 0.37 -20.26
C LEU A 305 10.23 0.92 -19.01
N ASN A 306 8.96 1.25 -19.13
CA ASN A 306 8.22 1.97 -18.11
C ASN A 306 7.27 1.12 -17.27
N GLU A 307 7.18 -0.18 -17.53
CA GLU A 307 6.19 -1.08 -16.95
C GLU A 307 6.33 -1.16 -15.41
N ILE A 308 7.56 -1.14 -14.88
CA ILE A 308 7.78 -1.14 -13.44
C ILE A 308 7.19 0.13 -12.82
N LEU A 309 7.39 1.27 -13.46
CA LEU A 309 6.88 2.54 -12.98
C LEU A 309 5.35 2.61 -13.11
N THR A 310 4.81 2.21 -14.25
CA THR A 310 3.38 2.35 -14.58
C THR A 310 2.49 1.34 -13.87
N PHE A 311 2.99 0.12 -13.61
CA PHE A 311 2.28 -0.93 -12.87
C PHE A 311 2.58 -0.86 -11.37
N GLY A 312 3.81 -0.56 -10.99
CA GLY A 312 4.21 -0.45 -9.60
C GLY A 312 3.61 0.77 -8.91
N ILE A 313 3.64 1.95 -9.54
CA ILE A 313 2.88 3.12 -9.11
C ILE A 313 1.54 3.08 -9.84
N PRO A 314 0.39 3.19 -9.16
CA PRO A 314 -0.91 3.10 -9.84
C PRO A 314 -1.12 4.32 -10.75
N ILE A 315 -0.50 4.30 -11.94
CA ILE A 315 -0.71 5.29 -13.00
C ILE A 315 -1.85 4.80 -13.91
N ILE A 316 -1.83 3.52 -14.26
CA ILE A 316 -2.88 2.85 -15.04
C ILE A 316 -4.14 2.73 -14.19
N LEU A 317 -5.30 2.99 -14.79
CA LEU A 317 -6.61 3.03 -14.13
C LEU A 317 -6.70 4.05 -12.97
N ASN A 318 -5.81 5.04 -12.93
CA ASN A 318 -5.85 6.13 -11.98
C ASN A 318 -6.39 7.40 -12.66
N PRO A 319 -7.62 7.87 -12.35
CA PRO A 319 -8.26 8.98 -13.05
C PRO A 319 -7.51 10.31 -12.90
N ILE A 320 -6.68 10.45 -11.86
CA ILE A 320 -5.86 11.66 -11.67
C ILE A 320 -4.62 11.58 -12.56
N MET A 321 -3.93 10.45 -12.56
CA MET A 321 -2.66 10.29 -13.28
C MET A 321 -2.83 10.03 -14.78
N VAL A 322 -4.00 9.55 -15.20
CA VAL A 322 -4.36 9.37 -16.62
C VAL A 322 -4.32 10.68 -17.39
N ILE A 323 -4.74 11.79 -16.78
CA ILE A 323 -4.77 13.08 -17.45
C ILE A 323 -3.36 13.51 -17.91
N PRO A 324 -2.35 13.63 -17.04
CA PRO A 324 -1.00 13.95 -17.47
C PRO A 324 -0.36 12.84 -18.32
N PHE A 325 -0.75 11.58 -18.13
CA PHE A 325 -0.24 10.43 -18.92
C PHE A 325 -0.62 10.53 -20.41
N ILE A 326 -1.80 11.13 -20.72
CA ILE A 326 -2.21 11.39 -22.11
C ILE A 326 -1.75 12.77 -22.55
N CYS A 327 -1.94 13.81 -21.74
CA CYS A 327 -1.66 15.19 -22.16
C CYS A 327 -0.17 15.44 -22.39
N THR A 328 0.73 14.86 -21.60
CA THR A 328 2.17 15.11 -21.76
C THR A 328 2.71 14.63 -23.10
N PRO A 329 2.48 13.38 -23.57
CA PRO A 329 2.88 12.95 -24.90
C PRO A 329 2.26 13.80 -26.03
N VAL A 330 0.99 14.18 -25.89
CA VAL A 330 0.31 15.04 -26.86
C VAL A 330 0.98 16.41 -26.95
N ILE A 331 1.32 17.02 -25.82
CA ILE A 331 2.05 18.29 -25.75
C ILE A 331 3.44 18.12 -26.37
N CYS A 332 4.16 17.05 -26.03
CA CYS A 332 5.47 16.76 -26.62
C CYS A 332 5.39 16.58 -28.14
N TYR A 333 4.37 15.89 -28.65
CA TYR A 333 4.12 15.76 -30.07
C TYR A 333 3.94 17.12 -30.75
N ILE A 334 3.05 17.97 -30.22
CA ILE A 334 2.76 19.31 -30.78
C ILE A 334 4.03 20.17 -30.82
N ILE A 335 4.82 20.17 -29.72
CA ILE A 335 6.05 20.95 -29.62
C ILE A 335 7.10 20.43 -30.63
N ALA A 336 7.32 19.14 -30.68
CA ALA A 336 8.33 18.54 -31.56
C ALA A 336 7.95 18.71 -33.03
N PHE A 337 6.68 18.47 -33.39
CA PHE A 337 6.18 18.70 -34.75
C PHE A 337 6.33 20.17 -35.17
N GLY A 338 5.89 21.11 -34.29
CA GLY A 338 6.04 22.52 -34.53
C GLY A 338 7.49 22.98 -34.68
N ALA A 339 8.39 22.49 -33.82
CA ALA A 339 9.83 22.80 -33.87
C ALA A 339 10.48 22.31 -35.18
N THR A 340 10.09 21.11 -35.66
CA THR A 340 10.56 20.57 -36.95
C THR A 340 9.97 21.36 -38.11
N TYR A 341 8.66 21.69 -38.05
CA TYR A 341 7.96 22.41 -39.11
C TYR A 341 8.54 23.81 -39.37
N ILE A 342 8.91 24.54 -38.33
CA ILE A 342 9.54 25.89 -38.46
C ILE A 342 11.05 25.82 -38.71
N GLY A 343 11.63 24.60 -38.82
CA GLY A 343 13.06 24.40 -39.07
C GLY A 343 13.99 24.65 -37.89
N LEU A 344 13.47 24.67 -36.65
CA LEU A 344 14.26 24.84 -35.43
C LEU A 344 15.13 23.60 -35.16
N ILE A 345 14.62 22.42 -35.51
CA ILE A 345 15.36 21.14 -35.48
C ILE A 345 15.28 20.44 -36.84
N PRO A 346 16.30 19.68 -37.23
CA PRO A 346 16.22 18.85 -38.44
C PRO A 346 15.15 17.76 -38.28
N PRO A 347 14.51 17.31 -39.37
CA PRO A 347 13.62 16.15 -39.33
C PRO A 347 14.36 14.89 -38.91
N VAL A 348 13.64 13.92 -38.37
CA VAL A 348 14.20 12.62 -37.95
C VAL A 348 14.38 11.76 -39.23
N THR A 349 15.62 11.56 -39.62
CA THR A 349 15.98 10.84 -40.85
C THR A 349 16.61 9.48 -40.60
N HIS A 350 17.01 9.21 -39.35
CA HIS A 350 17.62 7.92 -38.97
C HIS A 350 16.67 7.08 -38.16
N THR A 351 16.68 5.77 -38.37
CA THR A 351 15.97 4.83 -37.51
C THR A 351 16.65 4.76 -36.14
N VAL A 352 15.89 4.96 -35.10
CA VAL A 352 16.37 4.86 -33.71
C VAL A 352 15.64 3.70 -33.04
N PRO A 353 16.35 2.70 -32.51
CA PRO A 353 15.71 1.68 -31.68
C PRO A 353 14.92 2.33 -30.55
N TRP A 354 13.70 1.89 -30.31
CA TRP A 354 12.82 2.50 -29.30
C TRP A 354 13.39 2.43 -27.87
N THR A 355 14.32 1.48 -27.60
CA THR A 355 15.03 1.37 -26.31
C THR A 355 16.20 2.35 -26.16
N THR A 356 16.45 3.22 -27.15
CA THR A 356 17.55 4.18 -27.09
C THR A 356 17.30 5.23 -26.00
N PRO A 357 18.26 5.48 -25.11
CA PRO A 357 18.13 6.47 -24.05
C PRO A 357 17.82 7.87 -24.58
N VAL A 358 17.04 8.62 -23.79
CA VAL A 358 16.75 10.04 -24.04
C VAL A 358 18.05 10.83 -24.17
N PHE A 359 18.05 11.88 -24.94
CA PHE A 359 19.19 12.69 -25.43
C PHE A 359 20.01 12.00 -26.52
N LEU A 360 20.35 10.73 -26.35
CA LEU A 360 21.03 9.96 -27.38
C LEU A 360 20.09 9.72 -28.59
N SER A 361 18.82 9.38 -28.32
CA SER A 361 17.78 9.22 -29.35
C SER A 361 17.56 10.50 -30.15
N GLY A 362 17.51 11.66 -29.46
CA GLY A 362 17.39 12.98 -30.12
C GLY A 362 18.55 13.31 -31.03
N TYR A 363 19.79 13.02 -30.59
CA TYR A 363 21.00 13.23 -31.38
C TYR A 363 21.08 12.29 -32.59
N ILE A 364 20.89 10.98 -32.36
CA ILE A 364 20.98 9.98 -33.44
C ILE A 364 19.87 10.22 -34.46
N GLY A 365 18.63 10.42 -34.04
CA GLY A 365 17.48 10.56 -34.93
C GLY A 365 17.56 11.77 -35.84
N THR A 366 17.98 12.92 -35.30
CA THR A 366 18.06 14.19 -36.04
C THR A 366 19.45 14.48 -36.62
N GLY A 367 20.49 13.74 -36.24
CA GLY A 367 21.88 14.07 -36.56
C GLY A 367 22.38 15.38 -35.98
N SER A 368 21.68 15.98 -35.00
CA SER A 368 21.97 17.30 -34.43
C SER A 368 21.78 17.33 -32.94
N VAL A 369 22.62 18.11 -32.25
CA VAL A 369 22.48 18.39 -30.81
C VAL A 369 21.16 19.12 -30.49
N SER A 370 20.57 19.85 -31.45
CA SER A 370 19.30 20.54 -31.29
C SER A 370 18.15 19.59 -30.95
N GLY A 371 18.18 18.35 -31.46
CA GLY A 371 17.22 17.30 -31.10
C GLY A 371 17.29 16.93 -29.61
N SER A 372 18.51 16.75 -29.07
CA SER A 372 18.70 16.49 -27.63
C SER A 372 18.30 17.68 -26.75
N LEU A 373 18.59 18.90 -27.19
CA LEU A 373 18.17 20.12 -26.48
C LEU A 373 16.64 20.26 -26.42
N LEU A 374 15.96 19.92 -27.53
CA LEU A 374 14.49 19.90 -27.54
C LEU A 374 13.93 18.88 -26.55
N GLN A 375 14.52 17.68 -26.47
CA GLN A 375 14.12 16.68 -25.47
C GLN A 375 14.27 17.21 -24.03
N LEU A 376 15.35 17.95 -23.74
CA LEU A 376 15.53 18.57 -22.42
C LEU A 376 14.41 19.58 -22.08
N VAL A 377 14.06 20.44 -23.05
CA VAL A 377 12.97 21.40 -22.89
C VAL A 377 11.62 20.67 -22.67
N MET A 378 11.36 19.64 -23.46
CA MET A 378 10.12 18.85 -23.35
C MET A 378 10.02 18.10 -22.01
N ILE A 379 11.13 17.59 -21.49
CA ILE A 379 11.16 16.99 -20.15
C ILE A 379 10.79 18.03 -19.07
N ALA A 380 11.33 19.24 -19.15
CA ALA A 380 10.99 20.31 -18.21
C ALA A 380 9.50 20.68 -18.27
N ILE A 381 8.93 20.79 -19.49
CA ILE A 381 7.49 21.06 -19.70
C ILE A 381 6.66 19.87 -19.18
N GLY A 382 7.02 18.64 -19.53
CA GLY A 382 6.32 17.44 -19.08
C GLY A 382 6.31 17.29 -17.56
N MET A 383 7.44 17.58 -16.89
CA MET A 383 7.48 17.65 -15.43
C MET A 383 6.50 18.69 -14.88
N ALA A 384 6.46 19.88 -15.47
CA ALA A 384 5.53 20.95 -15.05
C ALA A 384 4.07 20.51 -15.21
N VAL A 385 3.76 19.67 -16.20
CA VAL A 385 2.42 19.07 -16.38
C VAL A 385 2.15 18.01 -15.31
N TYR A 386 3.11 17.12 -15.00
CA TYR A 386 2.91 16.03 -14.06
C TYR A 386 2.84 16.46 -12.59
N VAL A 387 3.64 17.45 -12.15
CA VAL A 387 3.77 17.84 -10.73
C VAL A 387 2.43 18.21 -10.06
N PRO A 388 1.53 19.00 -10.67
CA PRO A 388 0.24 19.31 -10.05
C PRO A 388 -0.62 18.06 -9.81
N PHE A 389 -0.65 17.14 -10.77
CA PHE A 389 -1.42 15.89 -10.67
C PHE A 389 -0.80 14.93 -9.67
N LEU A 390 0.54 14.84 -9.61
CA LEU A 390 1.25 14.08 -8.61
C LEU A 390 0.85 14.51 -7.18
N ARG A 391 0.83 15.82 -6.91
CA ARG A 391 0.43 16.37 -5.60
C ARG A 391 -1.03 16.07 -5.27
N VAL A 392 -1.93 16.14 -6.25
CA VAL A 392 -3.35 15.80 -6.05
C VAL A 392 -3.50 14.31 -5.78
N ASN A 393 -2.77 13.47 -6.51
CA ASN A 393 -2.77 12.02 -6.32
C ASN A 393 -2.24 11.62 -4.94
N GLU A 394 -1.12 12.18 -4.50
CA GLU A 394 -0.56 11.94 -3.16
C GLU A 394 -1.53 12.36 -2.06
N ALA A 395 -2.21 13.50 -2.22
CA ALA A 395 -3.22 13.96 -1.26
C ALA A 395 -4.44 13.03 -1.21
N ALA A 396 -4.87 12.50 -2.36
CA ALA A 396 -5.97 11.54 -2.42
C ALA A 396 -5.58 10.20 -1.77
N GLN A 397 -4.39 9.68 -2.07
CA GLN A 397 -3.87 8.44 -1.47
C GLN A 397 -3.74 8.58 0.05
N ARG A 398 -3.23 9.72 0.53
CA ARG A 398 -3.12 9.98 1.97
C ARG A 398 -4.49 9.96 2.67
N LYS A 399 -5.49 10.60 2.09
CA LYS A 399 -6.85 10.60 2.65
C LYS A 399 -7.44 9.18 2.70
N ASN A 400 -7.27 8.41 1.62
CA ASN A 400 -7.70 7.00 1.60
C ASN A 400 -6.99 6.17 2.67
N ALA A 401 -5.69 6.39 2.86
CA ALA A 401 -4.90 5.71 3.89
C ALA A 401 -5.39 6.06 5.30
N GLU A 402 -5.69 7.34 5.57
CA GLU A 402 -6.25 7.79 6.85
C GLU A 402 -7.62 7.13 7.13
N GLU A 403 -8.52 7.05 6.13
CA GLU A 403 -9.82 6.38 6.26
C GLU A 403 -9.66 4.86 6.51
N GLN A 404 -8.70 4.23 5.84
CA GLN A 404 -8.41 2.81 6.05
C GLN A 404 -7.85 2.53 7.45
N ILE A 405 -6.96 3.38 7.96
CA ILE A 405 -6.46 3.28 9.35
C ILE A 405 -7.63 3.44 10.34
N HIS A 406 -8.54 4.37 10.11
CA HIS A 406 -9.73 4.50 10.97
C HIS A 406 -10.59 3.22 10.98
N ASN A 407 -10.74 2.53 9.85
CA ASN A 407 -11.42 1.23 9.82
C ASN A 407 -10.66 0.17 10.62
N VAL A 408 -9.33 0.12 10.52
CA VAL A 408 -8.51 -0.79 11.34
C VAL A 408 -8.70 -0.51 12.83
N ILE A 409 -8.65 0.78 13.22
CA ILE A 409 -8.85 1.21 14.61
C ILE A 409 -10.23 0.77 15.11
N ARG A 410 -11.29 0.99 14.32
CA ARG A 410 -12.64 0.56 14.68
C ARG A 410 -12.74 -0.95 14.90
N ILE A 411 -12.11 -1.76 14.03
CA ILE A 411 -12.09 -3.22 14.19
C ILE A 411 -11.38 -3.62 15.50
N ILE A 412 -10.29 -2.94 15.84
CA ILE A 412 -9.57 -3.18 17.10
C ILE A 412 -10.47 -2.84 18.29
N GLN A 413 -11.05 -1.65 18.32
CA GLN A 413 -11.92 -1.19 19.39
C GLN A 413 -13.14 -2.11 19.58
N GLU A 414 -13.84 -2.47 18.49
CA GLU A 414 -14.96 -3.42 18.53
C GLU A 414 -14.56 -4.78 19.12
N LYS A 415 -13.34 -5.24 18.88
CA LYS A 415 -12.83 -6.51 19.40
C LYS A 415 -12.36 -6.40 20.85
N GLU A 416 -11.75 -5.28 21.23
CA GLU A 416 -11.38 -4.97 22.61
C GLU A 416 -12.62 -4.88 23.48
N ASP A 417 -13.68 -4.19 23.03
CA ASP A 417 -14.96 -4.10 23.74
C ASP A 417 -15.62 -5.47 23.96
N LEU A 418 -15.39 -6.44 23.05
CA LEU A 418 -15.91 -7.80 23.16
C LEU A 418 -14.97 -8.76 23.88
N ASN A 419 -13.80 -8.31 24.35
CA ASN A 419 -12.71 -9.14 24.89
C ASN A 419 -12.30 -10.29 23.95
N GLU A 420 -12.37 -10.07 22.63
CA GLU A 420 -11.99 -11.04 21.61
C GLU A 420 -10.59 -10.75 21.08
N GLY A 421 -9.79 -11.81 20.90
CA GLY A 421 -8.52 -11.69 20.19
C GLY A 421 -8.73 -11.34 18.71
N TYR A 422 -7.80 -10.60 18.13
CA TYR A 422 -7.84 -10.26 16.70
C TYR A 422 -6.56 -10.67 15.99
N ASP A 423 -6.72 -11.25 14.80
CA ASP A 423 -5.63 -11.55 13.88
C ASP A 423 -5.81 -10.68 12.63
N LEU A 424 -5.08 -9.55 12.62
CA LEU A 424 -5.15 -8.58 11.53
C LEU A 424 -4.17 -8.91 10.41
N LEU A 425 -3.04 -9.54 10.73
CA LEU A 425 -1.96 -9.80 9.76
C LEU A 425 -2.29 -10.92 8.79
N SER A 426 -3.09 -11.90 9.21
CA SER A 426 -3.53 -13.03 8.36
C SER A 426 -4.65 -12.66 7.39
N LYS A 427 -5.33 -11.51 7.63
CA LYS A 427 -6.44 -11.09 6.76
C LYS A 427 -5.96 -10.86 5.34
N PRO A 428 -6.62 -11.43 4.32
CA PRO A 428 -6.27 -11.23 2.92
C PRO A 428 -6.75 -9.88 2.36
N ASP A 429 -7.59 -9.16 3.10
CA ASP A 429 -8.20 -7.89 2.71
C ASP A 429 -7.23 -6.68 2.86
N GLN A 430 -7.73 -5.48 2.56
CA GLN A 430 -7.00 -4.22 2.71
C GLN A 430 -6.52 -3.97 4.14
N THR A 431 -7.29 -4.41 5.14
CA THR A 431 -6.92 -4.29 6.56
C THR A 431 -5.62 -5.04 6.85
N GLY A 432 -5.54 -6.30 6.43
CA GLY A 432 -4.33 -7.09 6.60
C GLY A 432 -3.15 -6.56 5.80
N GLN A 433 -3.39 -6.04 4.60
CA GLN A 433 -2.34 -5.42 3.79
C GLN A 433 -1.71 -4.21 4.48
N ILE A 434 -2.54 -3.31 5.03
CA ILE A 434 -2.06 -2.14 5.77
C ILE A 434 -1.29 -2.56 7.02
N CYS A 435 -1.81 -3.52 7.78
CA CYS A 435 -1.13 -4.02 8.98
C CYS A 435 0.24 -4.63 8.63
N ARG A 436 0.37 -5.39 7.54
CA ARG A 436 1.67 -5.92 7.06
C ARG A 436 2.62 -4.81 6.60
N MET A 437 2.13 -3.74 5.96
CA MET A 437 2.96 -2.59 5.60
C MET A 437 3.46 -1.86 6.84
N LEU A 438 2.57 -1.56 7.79
CA LEU A 438 2.94 -0.93 9.06
C LEU A 438 3.91 -1.79 9.87
N GLN A 439 3.78 -3.11 9.81
CA GLN A 439 4.69 -4.06 10.45
C GLN A 439 6.14 -3.90 9.92
N LEU A 440 6.29 -3.77 8.60
CA LEU A 440 7.60 -3.55 7.98
C LEU A 440 8.18 -2.18 8.34
N ASP A 441 7.31 -1.16 8.37
CA ASP A 441 7.72 0.20 8.68
C ASP A 441 8.05 0.39 10.17
N LEU A 442 7.39 -0.34 11.08
CA LEU A 442 7.64 -0.30 12.52
C LEU A 442 9.09 -0.61 12.88
N LYS A 443 9.70 -1.59 12.22
CA LYS A 443 11.11 -1.93 12.43
C LYS A 443 12.04 -0.76 12.14
N ASN A 444 11.77 -0.04 11.07
CA ASN A 444 12.53 1.16 10.71
C ASN A 444 12.24 2.31 11.66
N ALA A 445 10.99 2.48 12.06
CA ALA A 445 10.55 3.51 13.00
C ALA A 445 11.22 3.37 14.37
N ILE A 446 11.37 2.16 14.90
CA ILE A 446 12.11 1.87 16.14
C ILE A 446 13.58 2.27 15.98
N ARG A 447 14.24 1.86 14.89
CA ARG A 447 15.66 2.16 14.63
C ARG A 447 15.93 3.64 14.43
N ASN A 448 15.04 4.33 13.73
CA ASN A 448 15.16 5.76 13.44
C ASN A 448 14.65 6.66 14.57
N LYS A 449 14.14 6.07 15.68
CA LYS A 449 13.53 6.77 16.83
C LYS A 449 12.35 7.65 16.39
N GLU A 450 11.50 7.15 15.49
CA GLU A 450 10.28 7.83 15.05
C GLU A 450 9.12 7.66 16.04
N LEU A 451 9.23 6.67 16.95
CA LEU A 451 8.34 6.54 18.09
C LEU A 451 8.77 7.51 19.18
N TYR A 452 7.80 8.19 19.77
CA TYR A 452 8.03 9.18 20.80
C TYR A 452 6.97 9.10 21.90
N LEU A 453 7.24 9.72 23.04
CA LEU A 453 6.34 9.77 24.16
C LEU A 453 5.69 11.15 24.28
N LEU A 454 4.41 11.15 24.61
CA LEU A 454 3.71 12.28 25.18
C LEU A 454 3.44 11.98 26.66
N LEU A 455 3.42 13.02 27.49
CA LEU A 455 3.16 12.92 28.91
C LEU A 455 1.79 13.52 29.23
N GLN A 456 0.95 12.77 29.97
CA GLN A 456 -0.34 13.26 30.45
C GLN A 456 -0.28 13.48 31.94
N PRO A 457 -0.62 14.70 32.45
CA PRO A 457 -0.56 14.99 33.86
C PRO A 457 -1.53 14.15 34.68
N GLN A 458 -1.05 13.76 35.88
CA GLN A 458 -1.86 13.20 36.98
C GLN A 458 -1.87 14.22 38.11
N VAL A 459 -3.05 14.50 38.64
CA VAL A 459 -3.25 15.56 39.63
C VAL A 459 -3.95 15.04 40.89
N ASP A 460 -3.75 15.73 41.99
CA ASP A 460 -4.49 15.48 43.26
C ASP A 460 -5.85 16.22 43.29
N ASP A 461 -6.57 16.06 44.39
CA ASP A 461 -7.87 16.68 44.66
C ASP A 461 -7.82 18.22 44.71
N LYS A 462 -6.63 18.81 44.83
CA LYS A 462 -6.41 20.26 44.82
C LYS A 462 -5.97 20.78 43.44
N GLY A 463 -5.84 19.89 42.44
CA GLY A 463 -5.36 20.23 41.10
C GLY A 463 -3.84 20.34 40.99
N LYS A 464 -3.09 19.93 42.03
CA LYS A 464 -1.64 19.91 42.02
C LYS A 464 -1.15 18.73 41.20
N CYS A 465 -0.23 18.97 40.27
CA CYS A 465 0.40 17.92 39.48
C CYS A 465 1.30 17.06 40.37
N ILE A 466 1.04 15.77 40.45
CA ILE A 466 1.80 14.78 41.24
C ILE A 466 2.70 13.91 40.37
N GLY A 467 2.46 13.84 39.07
CA GLY A 467 3.16 13.02 38.13
C GLY A 467 2.55 13.05 36.75
N GLY A 468 2.87 12.07 35.94
CA GLY A 468 2.27 11.90 34.60
C GLY A 468 2.48 10.53 34.03
N GLU A 469 1.68 10.19 33.03
CA GLU A 469 1.76 8.94 32.29
C GLU A 469 2.49 9.14 30.95
N ALA A 470 3.44 8.26 30.66
CA ALA A 470 4.19 8.22 29.39
C ALA A 470 3.42 7.39 28.35
N LEU A 471 2.90 8.07 27.37
CA LEU A 471 2.02 7.51 26.35
C LEU A 471 2.71 7.43 25.00
N LEU A 472 2.90 6.22 24.49
CA LEU A 472 3.53 5.95 23.19
C LEU A 472 2.77 6.60 22.04
N ARG A 473 3.51 7.21 21.11
CA ARG A 473 2.98 7.79 19.88
C ARG A 473 3.88 7.41 18.71
N TRP A 474 3.24 7.17 17.55
CA TRP A 474 3.91 6.99 16.28
C TRP A 474 3.22 7.84 15.22
N LYS A 475 3.93 8.86 14.73
CA LYS A 475 3.46 9.69 13.62
C LYS A 475 4.06 9.15 12.32
N HIS A 476 3.33 8.24 11.69
CA HIS A 476 3.77 7.66 10.43
C HIS A 476 3.74 8.71 9.30
N PRO A 477 4.78 8.80 8.44
CA PRO A 477 4.85 9.84 7.40
C PRO A 477 3.68 9.84 6.42
N PHE A 478 3.12 8.67 6.12
CA PHE A 478 2.04 8.49 5.15
C PHE A 478 0.67 8.33 5.81
N TYR A 479 0.57 7.50 6.85
CA TYR A 479 -0.71 7.16 7.50
C TYR A 479 -1.09 8.11 8.65
N GLY A 480 -0.26 9.08 9.00
CA GLY A 480 -0.53 10.00 10.11
C GLY A 480 -0.31 9.36 11.48
N MET A 481 -1.16 9.68 12.46
CA MET A 481 -1.04 9.12 13.80
C MET A 481 -1.55 7.69 13.85
N ILE A 482 -0.70 6.77 14.27
CA ILE A 482 -1.04 5.36 14.45
C ILE A 482 -1.58 5.14 15.88
N TYR A 483 -2.66 4.38 15.96
CA TYR A 483 -3.30 4.04 17.23
C TYR A 483 -2.38 3.18 18.10
N PRO A 484 -2.12 3.56 19.39
CA PRO A 484 -1.15 2.87 20.23
C PRO A 484 -1.37 1.35 20.39
N PRO A 485 -2.60 0.85 20.62
CA PRO A 485 -2.85 -0.59 20.66
C PRO A 485 -2.43 -1.34 19.37
N LEU A 486 -2.61 -0.71 18.19
CA LEU A 486 -2.13 -1.29 16.93
C LEU A 486 -0.60 -1.37 16.90
N ILE A 487 0.11 -0.36 17.42
CA ILE A 487 1.59 -0.38 17.48
C ILE A 487 2.05 -1.57 18.34
N VAL A 488 1.46 -1.74 19.52
CA VAL A 488 1.77 -2.83 20.45
C VAL A 488 1.46 -4.19 19.82
N TYR A 489 0.29 -4.33 19.17
CA TYR A 489 -0.08 -5.54 18.43
C TYR A 489 0.96 -5.90 17.35
N LEU A 490 1.32 -4.94 16.50
CA LEU A 490 2.32 -5.15 15.45
C LEU A 490 3.69 -5.51 16.01
N ALA A 491 4.11 -4.88 17.11
CA ALA A 491 5.37 -5.21 17.78
C ALA A 491 5.36 -6.63 18.37
N LYS A 492 4.24 -7.06 18.97
CA LYS A 492 4.06 -8.42 19.50
C LYS A 492 4.17 -9.48 18.40
N GLU A 493 3.46 -9.27 17.28
CA GLU A 493 3.42 -10.22 16.16
C GLU A 493 4.72 -10.24 15.33
N SER A 494 5.55 -9.20 15.44
CA SER A 494 6.82 -9.08 14.71
C SER A 494 8.05 -9.49 15.52
N ASN A 495 7.89 -9.90 16.77
CA ASN A 495 8.98 -10.10 17.73
C ASN A 495 9.86 -8.83 17.92
N LEU A 496 9.25 -7.64 17.79
CA LEU A 496 9.90 -6.33 17.98
C LEU A 496 9.56 -5.71 19.34
N LEU A 497 8.78 -6.40 20.18
CA LEU A 497 8.29 -5.87 21.45
C LEU A 497 9.43 -5.45 22.35
N GLU A 498 10.45 -6.30 22.54
CA GLU A 498 11.61 -5.99 23.38
C GLU A 498 12.39 -4.76 22.88
N GLU A 499 12.61 -4.64 21.55
CA GLU A 499 13.32 -3.50 20.98
C GLU A 499 12.52 -2.19 21.18
N MET A 500 11.20 -2.27 21.01
CA MET A 500 10.29 -1.15 21.22
C MET A 500 10.26 -0.73 22.70
N GLU A 501 10.14 -1.68 23.61
CA GLU A 501 10.10 -1.41 25.06
C GLU A 501 11.41 -0.80 25.56
N LYS A 502 12.56 -1.27 25.09
CA LYS A 502 13.85 -0.63 25.39
C LYS A 502 13.85 0.84 25.00
N LEU A 503 13.33 1.17 23.82
CA LEU A 503 13.22 2.56 23.37
C LEU A 503 12.31 3.39 24.28
N ILE A 504 11.15 2.82 24.69
CA ILE A 504 10.20 3.49 25.61
C ILE A 504 10.84 3.71 26.98
N ILE A 505 11.52 2.71 27.53
CA ILE A 505 12.22 2.81 28.83
C ILE A 505 13.28 3.91 28.76
N ASP A 506 14.14 3.93 27.74
CA ASP A 506 15.19 4.93 27.57
C ASP A 506 14.63 6.35 27.48
N GLN A 507 13.51 6.54 26.73
CA GLN A 507 12.85 7.83 26.60
C GLN A 507 12.20 8.26 27.92
N THR A 508 11.50 7.35 28.62
CA THR A 508 10.84 7.64 29.90
C THR A 508 11.85 8.02 30.97
N VAL A 509 12.92 7.22 31.12
CA VAL A 509 13.98 7.50 32.09
C VAL A 509 14.71 8.81 31.76
N SER A 510 14.91 9.12 30.46
CA SER A 510 15.49 10.41 30.06
C SER A 510 14.56 11.58 30.38
N ALA A 511 13.24 11.41 30.17
CA ALA A 511 12.25 12.42 30.53
C ALA A 511 12.25 12.69 32.03
N ILE A 512 12.29 11.65 32.87
CA ILE A 512 12.41 11.80 34.34
C ILE A 512 13.69 12.56 34.72
N ALA A 513 14.83 12.23 34.11
CA ALA A 513 16.09 12.90 34.39
C ALA A 513 16.04 14.40 34.01
N ASP A 514 15.37 14.76 32.91
CA ASP A 514 15.21 16.14 32.48
C ASP A 514 14.20 16.91 33.37
N ILE A 515 13.13 16.26 33.83
CA ILE A 515 12.20 16.81 34.82
C ILE A 515 12.95 17.09 36.14
N ASN A 516 13.77 16.14 36.62
CA ASN A 516 14.55 16.31 37.85
C ASN A 516 15.47 17.54 37.83
N LYS A 517 16.06 17.84 36.68
CA LYS A 517 16.92 19.04 36.51
C LYS A 517 16.14 20.36 36.61
N LYS A 518 14.89 20.38 36.17
CA LYS A 518 14.10 21.60 36.05
C LYS A 518 13.14 21.80 37.24
N CYS A 519 12.54 20.71 37.75
CA CYS A 519 11.44 20.75 38.73
C CYS A 519 11.76 20.06 40.07
N GLY A 520 12.91 19.37 40.19
CA GLY A 520 13.27 18.58 41.36
C GLY A 520 12.80 17.12 41.32
N PRO A 521 13.20 16.29 42.31
CA PRO A 521 13.05 14.85 42.27
C PRO A 521 11.68 14.30 42.78
N ASP A 522 10.73 15.15 43.12
CA ASP A 522 9.48 14.71 43.76
C ASP A 522 8.43 14.21 42.79
N PHE A 523 8.69 14.24 41.52
CA PHE A 523 7.76 13.82 40.47
C PHE A 523 7.93 12.38 40.05
N LYS A 524 6.84 11.79 39.58
CA LYS A 524 6.71 10.39 39.23
C LYS A 524 6.17 10.31 37.80
N ILE A 525 6.76 9.42 37.01
CA ILE A 525 6.24 9.11 35.68
C ILE A 525 5.89 7.63 35.62
N SER A 526 4.71 7.34 35.17
CA SER A 526 4.28 5.96 34.90
C SER A 526 4.47 5.58 33.44
N MET A 527 4.72 4.30 33.20
CA MET A 527 4.81 3.72 31.87
C MET A 527 4.16 2.34 31.81
N ASN A 528 3.55 2.04 30.67
CA ASN A 528 2.90 0.77 30.42
C ASN A 528 3.91 -0.36 30.14
N LEU A 529 3.69 -1.53 30.77
CA LEU A 529 4.36 -2.80 30.52
C LEU A 529 3.31 -3.87 30.18
N THR A 530 3.67 -4.83 29.33
CA THR A 530 2.81 -5.98 29.03
C THR A 530 3.29 -7.23 29.80
N ALA A 531 2.43 -8.24 29.98
CA ALA A 531 2.88 -9.51 30.55
C ALA A 531 4.03 -10.17 29.74
N LYS A 532 4.05 -9.97 28.43
CA LYS A 532 5.15 -10.43 27.58
C LYS A 532 6.47 -9.71 27.86
N SER A 533 6.43 -8.45 28.34
CA SER A 533 7.60 -7.67 28.74
C SER A 533 8.35 -8.36 29.88
N LEU A 534 7.61 -9.01 30.78
CA LEU A 534 8.18 -9.72 31.93
C LEU A 534 8.78 -11.08 31.53
N LEU A 535 8.72 -11.50 30.28
CA LEU A 535 9.36 -12.75 29.81
C LEU A 535 10.83 -12.58 29.40
N TRP A 536 11.29 -11.34 29.16
CA TRP A 536 12.71 -11.02 28.99
C TRP A 536 13.25 -10.27 30.21
N ASP A 537 14.55 -9.98 30.27
CA ASP A 537 15.20 -9.36 31.43
C ASP A 537 14.92 -7.86 31.54
N VAL A 538 13.65 -7.44 31.45
CA VAL A 538 13.21 -6.04 31.48
C VAL A 538 13.63 -5.33 32.75
N GLU A 539 13.58 -6.02 33.89
CA GLU A 539 13.96 -5.49 35.20
C GLU A 539 15.43 -5.07 35.24
N LYS A 540 16.32 -5.87 34.65
CA LYS A 540 17.76 -5.54 34.56
C LYS A 540 18.02 -4.36 33.64
N TYR A 541 17.22 -4.26 32.56
CA TYR A 541 17.35 -3.16 31.62
C TYR A 541 16.89 -1.83 32.25
N ILE A 542 15.76 -1.85 32.97
CA ILE A 542 15.26 -0.69 33.72
C ILE A 542 16.31 -0.23 34.74
N ASP A 543 16.84 -1.13 35.56
CA ASP A 543 17.87 -0.83 36.58
C ASP A 543 19.11 -0.18 35.94
N LYS A 544 19.55 -0.68 34.79
CA LYS A 544 20.69 -0.14 34.06
C LYS A 544 20.40 1.28 33.53
N ALA A 545 19.28 1.46 32.84
CA ALA A 545 18.89 2.75 32.27
C ALA A 545 18.77 3.83 33.34
N MET A 546 18.16 3.48 34.49
CA MET A 546 17.98 4.41 35.61
C MET A 546 19.32 4.77 36.29
N LYS A 547 20.21 3.81 36.47
CA LYS A 547 21.57 4.07 37.00
C LYS A 547 22.36 4.99 36.11
N GLU A 548 22.30 4.81 34.79
CA GLU A 548 23.01 5.65 33.81
C GLU A 548 22.52 7.12 33.83
N LYS A 549 21.27 7.35 34.20
CA LYS A 549 20.66 8.70 34.24
C LYS A 549 20.51 9.28 35.65
N ASN A 550 20.96 8.57 36.70
CA ASN A 550 20.79 8.96 38.11
C ASN A 550 19.32 9.18 38.51
N VAL A 551 18.41 8.33 38.05
CA VAL A 551 16.99 8.31 38.39
C VAL A 551 16.74 7.29 39.49
N VAL A 552 15.91 7.61 40.49
CA VAL A 552 15.57 6.73 41.62
C VAL A 552 14.33 5.89 41.29
N ALA A 553 14.29 4.65 41.76
CA ALA A 553 13.25 3.67 41.42
C ALA A 553 11.82 4.18 41.75
N SER A 554 11.65 4.95 42.84
CA SER A 554 10.37 5.52 43.24
C SER A 554 9.79 6.54 42.26
N GLN A 555 10.57 7.04 41.32
CA GLN A 555 10.11 7.99 40.30
C GLN A 555 9.55 7.33 39.06
N LEU A 556 9.85 6.04 38.80
CA LEU A 556 9.32 5.27 37.69
C LEU A 556 8.26 4.31 38.22
N TRP A 557 7.00 4.58 37.86
CA TRP A 557 5.88 3.72 38.13
C TRP A 557 5.60 2.83 36.93
N LEU A 558 5.21 1.58 37.16
CA LEU A 558 5.05 0.57 36.10
C LEU A 558 3.58 0.12 36.09
N GLU A 559 2.92 0.34 34.95
CA GLU A 559 1.51 0.02 34.72
C GLU A 559 1.37 -1.30 34.01
N ILE A 560 0.49 -2.17 34.49
CA ILE A 560 0.16 -3.45 33.89
C ILE A 560 -1.35 -3.58 33.86
N THR A 561 -1.91 -3.97 32.71
CA THR A 561 -3.36 -4.13 32.58
C THR A 561 -3.89 -5.24 33.47
N GLU A 562 -5.15 -5.13 33.88
CA GLU A 562 -5.85 -6.14 34.67
C GLU A 562 -5.75 -7.54 34.01
N GLN A 563 -5.90 -7.62 32.68
CA GLN A 563 -5.85 -8.87 31.91
C GLN A 563 -4.46 -9.50 31.90
N ASP A 564 -3.41 -8.71 31.82
CA ASP A 564 -2.02 -9.18 31.84
C ASP A 564 -1.62 -9.79 33.19
N VAL A 565 -2.18 -9.30 34.29
CA VAL A 565 -1.95 -9.83 35.64
C VAL A 565 -2.53 -11.25 35.81
N LEU A 566 -3.62 -11.57 35.09
CA LEU A 566 -4.28 -12.88 35.15
C LEU A 566 -3.47 -14.03 34.55
N THR A 567 -2.38 -13.77 33.82
CA THR A 567 -1.47 -14.80 33.36
C THR A 567 -0.73 -15.40 34.55
N LYS A 568 -1.20 -16.53 35.09
CA LYS A 568 -0.70 -17.22 36.31
C LYS A 568 0.76 -17.75 36.20
N SER A 569 1.64 -17.02 35.53
CA SER A 569 3.05 -17.39 35.42
C SER A 569 3.79 -17.04 36.70
N SER A 570 4.39 -18.01 37.37
CA SER A 570 5.23 -17.78 38.54
C SER A 570 6.39 -16.80 38.25
N ILE A 571 6.89 -16.80 37.02
CA ILE A 571 7.96 -15.90 36.55
C ILE A 571 7.49 -14.45 36.59
N VAL A 572 6.27 -14.15 36.13
CA VAL A 572 5.70 -12.80 36.13
C VAL A 572 5.61 -12.27 37.56
N ILE A 573 5.06 -13.07 38.49
CA ILE A 573 4.93 -12.70 39.90
C ILE A 573 6.30 -12.46 40.55
N GLU A 574 7.28 -13.29 40.27
CA GLU A 574 8.64 -13.14 40.77
C GLU A 574 9.27 -11.81 40.33
N LYS A 575 9.15 -11.47 39.03
CA LYS A 575 9.68 -10.22 38.47
C LYS A 575 8.97 -9.00 39.00
N LEU A 576 7.66 -9.04 39.16
CA LEU A 576 6.90 -7.96 39.78
C LEU A 576 7.36 -7.70 41.25
N ASN A 577 7.55 -8.77 42.02
CA ASN A 577 8.06 -8.66 43.39
C ASN A 577 9.52 -8.14 43.41
N TYR A 578 10.34 -8.50 42.45
CA TYR A 578 11.69 -7.96 42.32
C TYR A 578 11.65 -6.45 42.08
N LEU A 579 10.90 -5.99 41.05
CA LEU A 579 10.77 -4.56 40.74
C LEU A 579 10.26 -3.76 41.96
N LYS A 580 9.24 -4.29 42.67
CA LYS A 580 8.79 -3.69 43.91
C LYS A 580 9.89 -3.62 44.97
N SER A 581 10.70 -4.69 45.14
CA SER A 581 11.81 -4.71 46.09
C SER A 581 12.90 -3.67 45.81
N GLN A 582 13.05 -3.28 44.52
CA GLN A 582 13.92 -2.19 44.09
C GLN A 582 13.33 -0.81 44.37
N GLY A 583 12.07 -0.69 44.78
CA GLY A 583 11.39 0.57 45.11
C GLY A 583 10.49 1.10 44.01
N HIS A 584 10.24 0.36 42.95
CA HIS A 584 9.23 0.74 41.95
C HIS A 584 7.83 0.59 42.51
N ILE A 585 6.91 1.45 42.09
CA ILE A 585 5.49 1.32 42.37
C ILE A 585 4.82 0.64 41.18
N MET A 586 4.14 -0.48 41.48
CA MET A 586 3.36 -1.20 40.47
C MET A 586 1.93 -0.66 40.48
N MET A 587 1.37 -0.45 39.30
CA MET A 587 0.00 0.02 39.08
C MET A 587 -0.79 -1.03 38.29
N ILE A 588 -2.06 -1.19 38.66
CA ILE A 588 -3.02 -1.94 37.81
C ILE A 588 -3.76 -0.94 36.96
N ASP A 589 -3.72 -1.13 35.66
CA ASP A 589 -4.42 -0.31 34.67
C ASP A 589 -5.73 -0.96 34.23
N ASP A 590 -6.69 -0.15 33.75
CA ASP A 590 -8.03 -0.56 33.29
C ASP A 590 -8.84 -1.39 34.32
N PHE A 591 -8.74 -1.04 35.60
CA PHE A 591 -9.39 -1.82 36.66
C PHE A 591 -10.91 -1.64 36.66
N GLY A 592 -11.62 -2.76 36.64
CA GLY A 592 -13.07 -2.82 36.70
C GLY A 592 -13.78 -3.38 35.46
N MET A 593 -13.04 -3.64 34.38
CA MET A 593 -13.57 -4.26 33.17
C MET A 593 -13.37 -5.77 33.09
N GLY A 594 -12.52 -6.34 33.93
CA GLY A 594 -12.11 -7.73 33.85
C GLY A 594 -12.61 -8.61 34.99
N HIS A 595 -11.98 -9.77 35.13
CA HIS A 595 -12.27 -10.78 36.14
C HIS A 595 -11.18 -10.83 37.22
N THR A 596 -10.60 -9.67 37.57
CA THR A 596 -9.52 -9.66 38.57
C THR A 596 -10.00 -10.25 39.88
N SER A 597 -9.37 -11.33 40.28
CA SER A 597 -9.59 -11.88 41.60
C SER A 597 -9.06 -10.88 42.64
N ILE A 598 -9.88 -10.49 43.62
CA ILE A 598 -9.51 -9.74 44.80
C ILE A 598 -8.24 -10.32 45.47
N LEU A 599 -7.96 -11.60 45.24
CA LEU A 599 -6.74 -12.32 45.66
C LEU A 599 -5.43 -11.68 45.14
N TYR A 600 -5.43 -11.05 43.97
CA TYR A 600 -4.22 -10.40 43.45
C TYR A 600 -3.96 -9.05 44.18
N LEU A 601 -5.00 -8.34 44.54
CA LEU A 601 -4.87 -7.15 45.39
C LEU A 601 -4.34 -7.50 46.77
N GLN A 602 -4.69 -8.70 47.31
CA GLN A 602 -4.15 -9.19 48.57
C GLN A 602 -2.67 -9.51 48.54
N SER A 603 -2.10 -9.83 47.35
CA SER A 603 -0.68 -10.16 47.22
C SER A 603 0.27 -8.99 47.52
N SER A 604 -0.27 -7.84 47.85
CA SER A 604 0.44 -6.58 48.21
C SER A 604 1.47 -6.10 47.20
N SER A 605 1.43 -6.61 45.94
CA SER A 605 2.39 -6.24 44.92
C SER A 605 2.10 -4.87 44.30
N PHE A 606 0.85 -4.41 44.37
CA PHE A 606 0.40 -3.16 43.73
C PHE A 606 0.20 -2.04 44.77
N GLY A 607 0.62 -0.82 44.39
CA GLY A 607 0.46 0.39 45.20
C GLY A 607 -0.61 1.34 44.68
N VAL A 608 -1.01 1.20 43.43
CA VAL A 608 -1.95 2.09 42.75
C VAL A 608 -2.90 1.29 41.86
N ILE A 609 -4.16 1.72 41.76
CA ILE A 609 -5.18 1.25 40.83
C ILE A 609 -5.63 2.44 39.98
N LYS A 610 -5.68 2.28 38.67
CA LYS A 610 -6.32 3.21 37.74
C LYS A 610 -7.72 2.68 37.39
N LEU A 611 -8.75 3.52 37.61
CA LEU A 611 -10.12 3.17 37.25
C LEU A 611 -10.30 3.32 35.77
N ASP A 612 -10.86 2.28 35.14
CA ASP A 612 -11.18 2.30 33.73
C ASP A 612 -12.12 3.41 33.30
N GLY A 613 -11.89 3.99 32.14
CA GLY A 613 -12.67 5.09 31.62
C GLY A 613 -14.15 4.80 31.45
N SER A 614 -14.57 3.55 31.25
CA SER A 614 -15.99 3.17 31.13
C SER A 614 -16.80 3.44 32.40
N LEU A 615 -16.19 3.21 33.57
CA LEU A 615 -16.79 3.51 34.86
C LEU A 615 -16.90 5.02 35.12
N VAL A 616 -15.93 5.79 34.61
CA VAL A 616 -15.87 7.24 34.83
C VAL A 616 -16.76 8.03 33.87
N LYS A 617 -16.84 7.62 32.61
CA LYS A 617 -17.65 8.31 31.59
C LYS A 617 -19.12 8.43 31.94
N ASN A 618 -19.68 7.39 32.55
CA ASN A 618 -21.11 7.33 32.88
C ASN A 618 -21.39 7.63 34.37
N ILE A 619 -20.40 8.08 35.13
CA ILE A 619 -20.46 8.22 36.58
C ILE A 619 -21.56 9.16 37.08
N LEU A 620 -22.00 10.11 36.27
CA LEU A 620 -23.05 11.06 36.62
C LEU A 620 -24.45 10.43 36.55
N ASP A 621 -24.69 9.58 35.52
CA ASP A 621 -26.03 9.09 35.19
C ASP A 621 -26.24 7.63 35.62
N ASN A 622 -25.17 6.86 35.83
CA ASN A 622 -25.25 5.43 36.16
C ASN A 622 -24.99 5.16 37.64
N THR A 623 -26.05 4.87 38.36
CA THR A 623 -25.96 4.54 39.82
C THR A 623 -25.20 3.24 40.08
N THR A 624 -25.18 2.29 39.13
CA THR A 624 -24.44 1.04 39.28
C THR A 624 -22.93 1.33 39.21
N ASP A 625 -22.47 2.18 38.28
CA ASP A 625 -21.06 2.57 38.19
C ASP A 625 -20.60 3.31 39.43
N GLN A 626 -21.47 4.19 39.99
CA GLN A 626 -21.21 4.87 41.29
C GLN A 626 -21.01 3.87 42.42
N GLN A 627 -21.84 2.82 42.51
CA GLN A 627 -21.72 1.76 43.52
C GLN A 627 -20.46 0.93 43.35
N ILE A 628 -20.09 0.61 42.09
CA ILE A 628 -18.88 -0.12 41.76
C ILE A 628 -17.65 0.70 42.19
N VAL A 629 -17.57 1.97 41.79
CA VAL A 629 -16.46 2.86 42.12
C VAL A 629 -16.35 3.02 43.66
N SER A 630 -17.45 3.27 44.35
CA SER A 630 -17.46 3.37 45.83
C SER A 630 -16.96 2.08 46.49
N SER A 631 -17.32 0.91 45.97
CA SER A 631 -16.85 -0.39 46.46
C SER A 631 -15.34 -0.58 46.25
N ILE A 632 -14.84 -0.20 45.05
CA ILE A 632 -13.42 -0.25 44.73
C ILE A 632 -12.62 0.70 45.63
N VAL A 633 -13.10 1.93 45.85
CA VAL A 633 -12.46 2.91 46.73
C VAL A 633 -12.39 2.37 48.17
N THR A 634 -13.49 1.83 48.69
CA THR A 634 -13.53 1.25 50.04
C THR A 634 -12.55 0.09 50.20
N LEU A 635 -12.42 -0.76 49.15
CA LEU A 635 -11.47 -1.87 49.14
C LEU A 635 -10.03 -1.37 49.13
N ALA A 636 -9.72 -0.43 48.25
CA ALA A 636 -8.39 0.14 48.07
C ALA A 636 -7.90 0.81 49.35
N ASP A 637 -8.77 1.62 50.03
CA ASP A 637 -8.45 2.26 51.30
C ASP A 637 -8.07 1.24 52.38
N LYS A 638 -8.80 0.10 52.47
CA LYS A 638 -8.50 -0.97 53.44
C LYS A 638 -7.19 -1.68 53.14
N LEU A 639 -6.79 -1.72 51.89
CA LEU A 639 -5.53 -2.35 51.45
C LEU A 639 -4.35 -1.36 51.39
N GLY A 640 -4.58 -0.06 51.63
CA GLY A 640 -3.58 0.99 51.54
C GLY A 640 -3.13 1.25 50.10
N ILE A 641 -4.01 1.03 49.10
CA ILE A 641 -3.77 1.22 47.67
C ILE A 641 -4.36 2.58 47.27
N GLN A 642 -3.61 3.36 46.48
CA GLN A 642 -4.09 4.61 45.90
C GLN A 642 -4.96 4.38 44.68
N ILE A 643 -5.94 5.27 44.44
CA ILE A 643 -6.78 5.22 43.23
C ILE A 643 -6.56 6.47 42.39
N ILE A 644 -6.35 6.29 41.11
CA ILE A 644 -6.36 7.32 40.06
C ILE A 644 -7.61 7.11 39.21
N ALA A 645 -8.49 8.11 39.11
CA ALA A 645 -9.63 8.07 38.21
C ALA A 645 -9.21 8.63 36.84
N GLU A 646 -9.37 7.85 35.82
CA GLU A 646 -9.05 8.22 34.45
C GLU A 646 -10.22 8.84 33.69
N TYR A 647 -9.97 9.39 32.48
CA TYR A 647 -10.98 9.97 31.59
C TYR A 647 -11.88 11.04 32.25
N VAL A 648 -11.33 11.80 33.19
CA VAL A 648 -12.06 12.93 33.79
C VAL A 648 -12.07 14.09 32.81
N GLU A 649 -13.23 14.41 32.23
CA GLU A 649 -13.38 15.39 31.16
C GLU A 649 -14.04 16.70 31.61
N ASN A 650 -14.76 16.69 32.73
CA ASN A 650 -15.45 17.87 33.28
C ASN A 650 -15.42 17.90 34.79
N GLU A 651 -15.76 19.07 35.35
CA GLU A 651 -15.75 19.30 36.81
C GLU A 651 -16.82 18.48 37.53
N GLU A 652 -17.97 18.25 36.93
CA GLU A 652 -19.06 17.47 37.53
C GLU A 652 -18.64 16.02 37.78
N GLN A 653 -17.93 15.42 36.83
CA GLN A 653 -17.33 14.08 36.99
C GLN A 653 -16.30 14.05 38.12
N ARG A 654 -15.39 15.05 38.14
CA ARG A 654 -14.39 15.17 39.22
C ARG A 654 -15.07 15.25 40.59
N ASP A 655 -16.07 16.13 40.74
CA ASP A 655 -16.76 16.36 42.01
C ASP A 655 -17.50 15.10 42.48
N LYS A 656 -18.13 14.38 41.53
CA LYS A 656 -18.78 13.11 41.85
C LYS A 656 -17.78 12.02 42.26
N LEU A 657 -16.64 11.91 41.59
CA LEU A 657 -15.58 10.99 41.97
C LEU A 657 -14.96 11.34 43.33
N PHE A 658 -14.84 12.63 43.66
CA PHE A 658 -14.40 13.09 44.94
C PHE A 658 -15.38 12.71 46.07
N GLU A 659 -16.70 12.87 45.84
CA GLU A 659 -17.75 12.41 46.79
C GLU A 659 -17.65 10.89 47.03
N LEU A 660 -17.26 10.10 46.00
CA LEU A 660 -17.07 8.66 46.10
C LEU A 660 -15.72 8.26 46.73
N GLY A 661 -14.85 9.26 47.06
CA GLY A 661 -13.59 9.07 47.77
C GLY A 661 -12.32 9.00 46.89
N CYS A 662 -12.42 9.26 45.60
CA CYS A 662 -11.24 9.37 44.73
C CYS A 662 -10.47 10.67 45.02
N LYS A 663 -9.14 10.60 45.07
CA LYS A 663 -8.25 11.73 45.38
C LYS A 663 -7.28 12.10 44.29
N PHE A 664 -7.12 11.25 43.29
CA PHE A 664 -6.21 11.49 42.19
C PHE A 664 -6.92 11.29 40.85
N TYR A 665 -6.59 12.13 39.89
CA TYR A 665 -7.30 12.23 38.62
C TYR A 665 -6.37 12.35 37.44
N GLN A 666 -6.82 11.85 36.32
CA GLN A 666 -6.18 11.99 34.99
C GLN A 666 -7.28 12.18 33.96
N GLY A 667 -7.14 13.16 33.06
CA GLY A 667 -8.12 13.35 31.98
C GLY A 667 -8.00 14.72 31.31
N TYR A 668 -8.83 14.92 30.30
CA TYR A 668 -8.83 16.13 29.47
C TYR A 668 -9.33 17.38 30.20
N LEU A 669 -9.95 17.23 31.37
CA LEU A 669 -10.26 18.34 32.24
C LEU A 669 -9.00 19.13 32.65
N TYR A 670 -7.90 18.42 32.86
CA TYR A 670 -6.64 19.00 33.31
C TYR A 670 -5.72 19.31 32.12
N GLU A 671 -5.32 18.30 31.36
CA GLU A 671 -4.52 18.48 30.14
C GLU A 671 -4.57 17.20 29.27
N LYS A 672 -4.41 17.40 27.98
CA LYS A 672 -4.19 16.29 27.03
C LYS A 672 -2.76 15.79 27.12
N PRO A 673 -2.45 14.60 26.57
CA PRO A 673 -1.04 14.18 26.43
C PRO A 673 -0.24 15.21 25.63
N VAL A 674 0.82 15.76 26.23
CA VAL A 674 1.65 16.85 25.69
C VAL A 674 3.12 16.46 25.60
N PRO A 675 3.93 17.13 24.76
CA PRO A 675 5.38 16.96 24.73
C PRO A 675 6.03 17.32 26.07
N LEU A 676 7.22 16.76 26.34
CA LEU A 676 7.96 16.94 27.59
C LEU A 676 8.10 18.41 28.03
N ASP A 677 8.45 19.32 27.11
CA ASP A 677 8.62 20.73 27.45
C ASP A 677 7.32 21.40 27.88
N GLU A 678 6.20 21.06 27.24
CA GLU A 678 4.86 21.55 27.63
C GLU A 678 4.43 20.95 28.97
N PHE A 679 4.72 19.66 29.20
CA PHE A 679 4.46 18.99 30.47
C PHE A 679 5.24 19.66 31.63
N ILE A 680 6.52 19.98 31.45
CA ILE A 680 7.32 20.68 32.44
C ILE A 680 6.75 22.07 32.74
N ASN A 681 6.28 22.80 31.73
CA ASN A 681 5.61 24.09 31.94
C ASN A 681 4.29 23.93 32.71
N TYR A 682 3.50 22.90 32.39
CA TYR A 682 2.28 22.58 33.14
C TYR A 682 2.56 22.33 34.62
N MET A 683 3.58 21.51 34.92
CA MET A 683 4.03 21.23 36.26
C MET A 683 4.42 22.51 37.02
N GLY A 684 5.22 23.39 36.36
CA GLY A 684 5.63 24.66 36.96
C GLY A 684 4.46 25.56 37.39
N ASN A 685 3.38 25.53 36.64
CA ASN A 685 2.17 26.32 36.91
C ASN A 685 1.25 25.68 37.94
N HIS A 686 1.34 24.36 38.20
CA HIS A 686 0.47 23.58 39.08
C HIS A 686 1.24 22.86 40.20
N SER A 687 2.40 23.38 40.60
CA SER A 687 3.25 22.80 41.65
C SER A 687 3.07 23.48 43.02
N LEU A 688 2.28 24.53 43.10
CA LEU A 688 2.04 25.30 44.35
C LEU A 688 0.90 24.74 45.18
#